data_289cefd19aca3726aaeeaa2b28ad39de
#
_entry.id   289cefd19aca3726aaeeaa2b28ad39de
#
_cell.length_a   1.000
_cell.length_b   1.000
_cell.length_c   1.000
_cell.angle_alpha   90.00
_cell.angle_beta   90.00
_cell.angle_gamma   90.00
#
_symmetry.space_group_name_H-M   'P 1'
#
loop_
_entity.id
_entity.type
_entity.pdbx_description
1 polymer ?
#
loop_
_entity_poly.entity_id
_entity_poly.type
_entity_poly.pdbx_seq_one_letter_code
_entity_poly.pdbx_strand_id
1 'polypeptide(L)'
;MVRSMMSLTDLSLSFWGYALETATFTLNRAPSKSVETTPYELWFGKKPKLSFLKVWGCDAYVKKLQPDKLEPKSEKCVFIGYPKETIGYTFYHRSEGKTFVAKLGNFLEKEFLSKEVSGRKVELDEVTVPAPLLESSTSQKTVSVTPTPVSEEANDNDHETLDQDTTEPRRSTRVRSAPECYGNPVLEVMLLDHDEPTNYEEAMVSSDSAKWLEAMKSEMGSMYENKVWTLVDLPDDRQAIENKWIFKKKTDTDGNITVYKARLVAKGFRQVQGVDYDETFSPVAMLKSVRIMLAIAAFYDYEIWQMDVKTAFLNGFLEEELYMMQPEGFVDPKGANKVCKLQRSIYGLVQASRSWNKRFDRVIKAFGFIQTFGEDCIYKKVSGSSVAFLILYVDDILLIGNDIEFLDSIKGYLNKSFSIKDLGEAAYILGIKIYRDRSRRLIGLSQSTYLDKIWKKFKMDQAKKGFLPVLQGVKLSKTQCPTTAEDRENMKDVPYASAIGSIMYAMLCTRPDVCLAISLAGRYQSNPGVDHWTAVKNILKYLKRTKDMFLVYGGDKELIVNGYVDASFDTDPDDSKSRTGYVFTLNGGAVSWCSFKQSVVAGSTCEAEYIAASEAANEGVWMKEFISDLGVIPSAL
;
A
#
# COMPACT_ATOMS: atom_id res chain seq x y z
N MET A 1 31.63 14.06 1.01
CA MET A 1 31.64 12.61 0.75
C MET A 1 30.82 12.25 -0.49
N VAL A 2 29.51 12.58 -0.60
CA VAL A 2 28.67 12.22 -1.76
C VAL A 2 29.26 12.72 -3.08
N ARG A 3 29.64 14.00 -3.17
CA ARG A 3 30.29 14.56 -4.39
C ARG A 3 31.53 13.77 -4.78
N SER A 4 32.41 13.43 -3.80
CA SER A 4 33.61 12.62 -4.07
C SER A 4 33.25 11.22 -4.53
N MET A 5 32.23 10.58 -3.95
CA MET A 5 31.75 9.27 -4.38
C MET A 5 31.26 9.32 -5.82
N MET A 6 30.42 10.31 -6.17
CA MET A 6 29.87 10.48 -7.51
C MET A 6 30.94 10.84 -8.56
N SER A 7 31.94 11.69 -8.20
CA SER A 7 33.01 12.06 -9.13
C SER A 7 33.99 10.94 -9.46
N LEU A 8 34.08 9.92 -8.63
CA LEU A 8 34.96 8.74 -8.85
C LEU A 8 34.31 7.68 -9.75
N THR A 9 33.05 7.84 -10.15
CA THR A 9 32.31 6.83 -10.92
C THR A 9 31.72 7.40 -12.20
N ASP A 10 31.42 6.50 -13.16
CA ASP A 10 30.68 6.83 -14.38
C ASP A 10 29.15 6.64 -14.22
N LEU A 11 28.66 6.43 -13.00
CA LEU A 11 27.24 6.30 -12.73
C LEU A 11 26.51 7.61 -12.98
N SER A 12 25.27 7.54 -13.46
CA SER A 12 24.44 8.72 -13.72
C SER A 12 24.13 9.46 -12.41
N LEU A 13 23.77 10.75 -12.51
CA LEU A 13 23.40 11.57 -11.34
C LEU A 13 22.21 10.98 -10.58
N SER A 14 21.35 10.19 -11.23
CA SER A 14 20.22 9.49 -10.59
C SER A 14 20.62 8.54 -9.43
N PHE A 15 21.89 8.12 -9.37
CA PHE A 15 22.41 7.28 -8.27
C PHE A 15 22.84 8.09 -7.02
N TRP A 16 22.63 9.41 -7.00
CA TRP A 16 23.02 10.25 -5.87
C TRP A 16 22.38 9.82 -4.55
N GLY A 17 21.13 9.31 -4.57
CA GLY A 17 20.44 8.80 -3.38
C GLY A 17 21.16 7.60 -2.76
N TYR A 18 21.61 6.65 -3.58
CA TYR A 18 22.42 5.51 -3.12
C TYR A 18 23.79 5.95 -2.57
N ALA A 19 24.40 6.96 -3.20
CA ALA A 19 25.66 7.53 -2.71
C ALA A 19 25.48 8.22 -1.36
N LEU A 20 24.37 8.94 -1.15
CA LEU A 20 24.03 9.60 0.11
C LEU A 20 23.77 8.59 1.23
N GLU A 21 22.96 7.56 0.99
CA GLU A 21 22.69 6.50 1.96
C GLU A 21 23.99 5.77 2.36
N THR A 22 24.85 5.49 1.38
CA THR A 22 26.15 4.87 1.65
C THR A 22 27.10 5.80 2.40
N ALA A 23 27.08 7.09 2.10
CA ALA A 23 27.87 8.09 2.83
C ALA A 23 27.44 8.16 4.30
N THR A 24 26.15 8.20 4.57
CA THR A 24 25.57 8.20 5.93
C THR A 24 25.93 6.91 6.68
N PHE A 25 25.77 5.76 6.01
CA PHE A 25 26.12 4.47 6.57
C PHE A 25 27.61 4.40 6.97
N THR A 26 28.48 4.93 6.12
CA THR A 26 29.93 4.95 6.32
C THR A 26 30.33 5.93 7.43
N LEU A 27 29.77 7.16 7.42
CA LEU A 27 30.07 8.19 8.44
C LEU A 27 29.68 7.74 9.84
N ASN A 28 28.57 7.04 9.97
CA ASN A 28 28.15 6.49 11.26
C ASN A 28 29.08 5.39 11.80
N ARG A 29 29.92 4.77 10.98
CA ARG A 29 30.77 3.63 11.33
C ARG A 29 32.26 3.92 11.24
N ALA A 30 32.67 4.91 10.47
CA ALA A 30 34.07 5.28 10.34
C ALA A 30 34.50 6.18 11.49
N PRO A 31 35.66 5.90 12.15
CA PRO A 31 36.19 6.76 13.18
C PRO A 31 36.60 8.12 12.60
N SER A 32 36.31 9.20 13.31
CA SER A 32 36.70 10.56 12.96
C SER A 32 37.78 11.06 13.90
N LYS A 33 38.68 11.94 13.41
CA LYS A 33 39.70 12.56 14.25
C LYS A 33 39.16 13.47 15.37
N SER A 34 37.90 13.91 15.21
CA SER A 34 37.24 14.83 16.14
C SER A 34 36.37 14.15 17.19
N VAL A 35 36.13 12.84 17.09
CA VAL A 35 35.23 12.08 17.98
C VAL A 35 35.89 10.76 18.33
N GLU A 36 36.05 10.47 19.62
CA GLU A 36 36.74 9.26 20.12
C GLU A 36 35.97 7.98 19.81
N THR A 37 34.62 8.03 19.83
CA THR A 37 33.74 6.89 19.59
C THR A 37 32.83 7.17 18.39
N THR A 38 32.58 6.15 17.55
CA THR A 38 31.72 6.32 16.40
C THR A 38 30.25 6.42 16.83
N PRO A 39 29.36 7.13 16.06
CA PRO A 39 27.92 7.15 16.33
C PRO A 39 27.31 5.74 16.44
N TYR A 40 27.79 4.80 15.64
CA TYR A 40 27.39 3.40 15.71
C TYR A 40 27.74 2.76 17.07
N GLU A 41 28.95 3.01 17.59
CA GLU A 41 29.41 2.47 18.87
C GLU A 41 28.62 3.06 20.04
N LEU A 42 28.34 4.37 19.99
CA LEU A 42 27.50 5.04 20.99
C LEU A 42 26.08 4.47 21.03
N TRP A 43 25.52 4.13 19.85
CA TRP A 43 24.14 3.65 19.76
C TRP A 43 23.97 2.18 20.11
N PHE A 44 24.90 1.32 19.65
CA PHE A 44 24.78 -0.14 19.78
C PHE A 44 25.68 -0.73 20.88
N GLY A 45 26.53 0.05 21.53
CA GLY A 45 27.48 -0.41 22.56
C GLY A 45 28.58 -1.35 22.04
N LYS A 46 28.74 -1.44 20.69
CA LYS A 46 29.70 -2.37 20.06
C LYS A 46 30.44 -1.68 18.92
N LYS A 47 31.75 -1.95 18.81
CA LYS A 47 32.55 -1.43 17.69
C LYS A 47 32.05 -1.97 16.33
N PRO A 48 31.92 -1.09 15.32
CA PRO A 48 31.51 -1.52 13.99
C PRO A 48 32.60 -2.38 13.32
N LYS A 49 32.18 -3.42 12.58
CA LYS A 49 33.08 -4.21 11.73
C LYS A 49 33.42 -3.44 10.48
N LEU A 50 34.59 -2.78 10.44
CA LEU A 50 35.01 -1.96 9.28
C LEU A 50 35.25 -2.79 8.01
N SER A 51 35.54 -4.08 8.11
CA SER A 51 35.73 -4.99 6.96
C SER A 51 34.48 -5.12 6.08
N PHE A 52 33.33 -4.74 6.62
CA PHE A 52 32.06 -4.72 5.87
C PHE A 52 31.94 -3.48 4.97
N LEU A 53 32.67 -2.41 5.24
CA LEU A 53 32.66 -1.21 4.43
C LEU A 53 33.38 -1.45 3.11
N LYS A 54 32.75 -1.00 2.02
CA LYS A 54 33.22 -1.13 0.64
C LYS A 54 33.23 0.21 -0.08
N VAL A 55 34.12 0.35 -1.08
CA VAL A 55 34.25 1.57 -1.86
C VAL A 55 33.04 1.68 -2.82
N TRP A 56 32.24 2.71 -2.64
CA TRP A 56 31.05 2.94 -3.46
C TRP A 56 31.40 3.16 -4.93
N GLY A 57 30.64 2.54 -5.81
CA GLY A 57 30.86 2.62 -7.26
C GLY A 57 31.91 1.65 -7.80
N CYS A 58 32.59 0.86 -6.94
CA CYS A 58 33.53 -0.13 -7.42
C CYS A 58 32.81 -1.31 -8.11
N ASP A 59 33.46 -1.88 -9.11
CA ASP A 59 33.01 -3.12 -9.72
C ASP A 59 33.13 -4.30 -8.76
N ALA A 60 32.20 -5.23 -8.82
CA ALA A 60 32.21 -6.46 -8.05
C ALA A 60 31.69 -7.65 -8.86
N TYR A 61 32.23 -8.83 -8.61
CA TYR A 61 31.67 -10.07 -9.17
C TYR A 61 30.70 -10.69 -8.17
N VAL A 62 29.44 -10.85 -8.59
CA VAL A 62 28.36 -11.43 -7.79
C VAL A 62 27.95 -12.76 -8.39
N LYS A 63 27.72 -13.77 -7.56
CA LYS A 63 27.33 -15.11 -8.00
C LYS A 63 25.90 -15.08 -8.53
N LYS A 64 25.68 -15.60 -9.75
CA LYS A 64 24.34 -15.81 -10.32
C LYS A 64 23.56 -16.86 -9.53
N LEU A 65 22.26 -16.62 -9.30
CA LEU A 65 21.39 -17.54 -8.56
C LEU A 65 21.13 -18.85 -9.33
N GLN A 66 21.01 -18.78 -10.65
CA GLN A 66 20.78 -19.94 -11.53
C GLN A 66 21.62 -19.79 -12.81
N PRO A 67 22.92 -20.13 -12.78
CA PRO A 67 23.74 -20.10 -14.00
C PRO A 67 23.47 -21.35 -14.83
N ASP A 68 23.30 -21.18 -16.14
CA ASP A 68 23.30 -22.30 -17.08
C ASP A 68 24.66 -23.01 -17.10
N LYS A 69 24.66 -24.32 -17.47
CA LYS A 69 25.87 -25.20 -17.40
C LYS A 69 27.10 -24.66 -18.10
N LEU A 70 26.93 -23.78 -19.10
CA LEU A 70 28.02 -23.22 -19.93
C LEU A 70 28.22 -21.71 -19.68
N GLU A 71 27.41 -21.06 -18.84
CA GLU A 71 27.57 -19.65 -18.56
C GLU A 71 28.53 -19.37 -17.39
N PRO A 72 29.13 -18.17 -17.33
CA PRO A 72 29.90 -17.72 -16.17
C PRO A 72 29.07 -17.76 -14.89
N LYS A 73 29.61 -18.39 -13.85
CA LYS A 73 28.93 -18.53 -12.54
C LYS A 73 28.78 -17.22 -11.76
N SER A 74 29.42 -16.15 -12.21
CA SER A 74 29.35 -14.81 -11.61
C SER A 74 29.21 -13.75 -12.69
N GLU A 75 28.57 -12.65 -12.34
CA GLU A 75 28.38 -11.49 -13.20
C GLU A 75 29.02 -10.24 -12.62
N LYS A 76 29.45 -9.35 -13.51
CA LYS A 76 30.11 -8.11 -13.12
C LYS A 76 29.08 -7.02 -12.90
N CYS A 77 28.99 -6.53 -11.65
CA CYS A 77 28.04 -5.52 -11.21
C CYS A 77 28.78 -4.36 -10.53
N VAL A 78 28.08 -3.25 -10.30
CA VAL A 78 28.61 -2.09 -9.58
C VAL A 78 28.02 -2.07 -8.17
N PHE A 79 28.87 -1.89 -7.17
CA PHE A 79 28.41 -1.72 -5.78
C PHE A 79 27.83 -0.32 -5.58
N ILE A 80 26.56 -0.23 -5.13
CA ILE A 80 25.86 1.03 -4.96
C ILE A 80 25.33 1.28 -3.54
N GLY A 81 25.43 0.33 -2.62
CA GLY A 81 25.01 0.61 -1.23
C GLY A 81 24.75 -0.60 -0.36
N TYR A 82 24.14 -0.33 0.79
CA TYR A 82 23.78 -1.30 1.82
C TYR A 82 22.26 -1.37 1.96
N PRO A 83 21.65 -2.55 1.89
CA PRO A 83 20.21 -2.69 2.05
C PRO A 83 19.77 -2.39 3.49
N LYS A 84 18.56 -1.82 3.66
CA LYS A 84 18.02 -1.43 4.97
C LYS A 84 17.52 -2.62 5.79
N GLU A 85 16.90 -3.60 5.13
CA GLU A 85 16.15 -4.68 5.80
C GLU A 85 16.90 -6.01 5.87
N THR A 86 17.96 -6.17 5.09
CA THR A 86 18.70 -7.43 4.98
C THR A 86 20.20 -7.22 5.15
N ILE A 87 20.92 -8.27 5.57
CA ILE A 87 22.38 -8.25 5.63
C ILE A 87 22.95 -8.55 4.25
N GLY A 88 23.73 -7.61 3.69
CA GLY A 88 24.34 -7.76 2.37
C GLY A 88 24.74 -6.44 1.73
N TYR A 89 24.81 -6.43 0.42
CA TYR A 89 25.23 -5.31 -0.41
C TYR A 89 24.22 -5.14 -1.56
N THR A 90 23.96 -3.89 -1.93
CA THR A 90 23.13 -3.55 -3.08
C THR A 90 24.03 -3.35 -4.31
N PHE A 91 23.70 -4.02 -5.41
CA PHE A 91 24.43 -3.97 -6.65
C PHE A 91 23.57 -3.47 -7.79
N TYR A 92 24.22 -2.83 -8.78
CA TYR A 92 23.61 -2.40 -10.01
C TYR A 92 24.19 -3.19 -11.18
N HIS A 93 23.32 -3.82 -11.97
CA HIS A 93 23.68 -4.55 -13.18
C HIS A 93 23.57 -3.63 -14.38
N ARG A 94 24.73 -3.22 -14.97
CA ARG A 94 24.77 -2.19 -16.03
C ARG A 94 24.02 -2.58 -17.30
N SER A 95 24.10 -3.86 -17.72
CA SER A 95 23.47 -4.31 -18.98
C SER A 95 21.95 -4.48 -18.84
N GLU A 96 21.44 -4.79 -17.66
CA GLU A 96 20.01 -4.98 -17.42
C GLU A 96 19.32 -3.73 -16.88
N GLY A 97 20.08 -2.74 -16.40
CA GLY A 97 19.53 -1.55 -15.78
C GLY A 97 18.86 -1.79 -14.42
N LYS A 98 19.14 -2.92 -13.77
CA LYS A 98 18.46 -3.35 -12.54
C LYS A 98 19.36 -3.27 -11.31
N THR A 99 18.72 -3.02 -10.16
CA THR A 99 19.37 -3.10 -8.84
C THR A 99 18.89 -4.35 -8.11
N PHE A 100 19.79 -5.01 -7.37
CA PHE A 100 19.47 -6.20 -6.59
C PHE A 100 20.36 -6.31 -5.35
N VAL A 101 19.97 -7.15 -4.40
CA VAL A 101 20.71 -7.37 -3.15
C VAL A 101 21.35 -8.76 -3.15
N ALA A 102 22.64 -8.82 -2.78
CA ALA A 102 23.34 -10.08 -2.57
C ALA A 102 24.16 -10.05 -1.26
N LYS A 103 24.25 -11.21 -0.59
CA LYS A 103 24.99 -11.33 0.69
C LYS A 103 26.50 -11.18 0.52
N LEU A 104 27.03 -11.64 -0.62
CA LEU A 104 28.47 -11.71 -0.90
C LEU A 104 28.76 -11.20 -2.31
N GLY A 105 29.88 -10.48 -2.44
CA GLY A 105 30.44 -10.06 -3.71
C GLY A 105 31.96 -10.03 -3.59
N ASN A 106 32.65 -10.27 -4.70
CA ASN A 106 34.11 -10.10 -4.79
C ASN A 106 34.39 -8.71 -5.36
N PHE A 107 34.75 -7.76 -4.49
CA PHE A 107 34.92 -6.34 -4.80
C PHE A 107 36.30 -6.04 -5.39
N LEU A 108 36.33 -5.33 -6.51
CA LEU A 108 37.55 -4.92 -7.21
C LEU A 108 38.02 -3.54 -6.75
N GLU A 109 38.08 -3.31 -5.44
CA GLU A 109 38.40 -2.01 -4.84
C GLU A 109 39.80 -1.49 -5.22
N LYS A 110 40.80 -2.36 -5.33
CA LYS A 110 42.18 -1.99 -5.72
C LYS A 110 42.25 -1.47 -7.15
N GLU A 111 41.55 -2.12 -8.08
CA GLU A 111 41.50 -1.71 -9.48
C GLU A 111 40.72 -0.40 -9.65
N PHE A 112 39.72 -0.18 -8.83
CA PHE A 112 38.90 1.05 -8.82
C PHE A 112 39.73 2.26 -8.32
N LEU A 113 40.48 2.10 -7.24
CA LEU A 113 41.31 3.16 -6.65
C LEU A 113 42.54 3.50 -7.49
N SER A 114 42.97 2.60 -8.38
CA SER A 114 44.10 2.84 -9.30
C SER A 114 43.72 3.56 -10.59
N LYS A 115 42.42 3.73 -10.87
CA LYS A 115 41.93 4.53 -12.00
C LYS A 115 42.19 6.00 -11.72
N GLU A 116 42.79 6.71 -12.66
CA GLU A 116 42.90 8.17 -12.60
C GLU A 116 41.51 8.79 -12.46
N VAL A 117 41.39 9.85 -11.64
CA VAL A 117 40.15 10.57 -11.41
C VAL A 117 39.53 10.95 -12.75
N SER A 118 38.29 10.59 -12.99
CA SER A 118 37.60 10.78 -14.29
C SER A 118 37.43 12.25 -14.71
N GLY A 119 37.88 13.22 -13.89
CA GLY A 119 37.81 14.66 -14.18
C GLY A 119 36.42 15.25 -14.25
N ARG A 120 35.38 14.46 -13.98
CA ARG A 120 33.98 14.91 -14.02
C ARG A 120 33.70 15.85 -12.84
N LYS A 121 33.48 17.15 -13.12
CA LYS A 121 32.97 18.09 -12.15
C LYS A 121 31.47 17.81 -11.94
N VAL A 122 31.11 17.40 -10.72
CA VAL A 122 29.71 17.30 -10.30
C VAL A 122 29.38 18.61 -9.60
N GLU A 123 28.71 19.53 -10.30
CA GLU A 123 28.13 20.74 -9.71
C GLU A 123 26.73 20.36 -9.18
N LEU A 124 26.61 20.42 -7.86
CA LEU A 124 25.31 20.42 -7.19
C LEU A 124 25.06 21.88 -6.83
N ASP A 125 23.94 22.45 -7.31
CA ASP A 125 23.55 23.81 -6.97
C ASP A 125 23.34 23.95 -5.46
N GLU A 126 24.22 24.72 -4.81
CA GLU A 126 24.04 25.10 -3.42
C GLU A 126 23.14 26.33 -3.36
N VAL A 127 21.94 26.16 -2.83
CA VAL A 127 21.09 27.31 -2.46
C VAL A 127 21.71 27.93 -1.22
N THR A 128 22.51 28.97 -1.41
CA THR A 128 23.01 29.83 -0.31
C THR A 128 21.86 30.72 0.15
N VAL A 129 21.22 30.38 1.27
CA VAL A 129 20.33 31.30 1.97
C VAL A 129 21.21 32.28 2.73
N PRO A 130 21.04 33.63 2.54
CA PRO A 130 21.79 34.63 3.30
C PRO A 130 21.39 34.49 4.79
N ALA A 131 22.37 34.34 5.65
CA ALA A 131 22.16 34.32 7.09
C ALA A 131 21.65 35.69 7.58
N PRO A 132 20.62 35.75 8.43
CA PRO A 132 20.23 36.98 9.08
C PRO A 132 21.33 37.41 10.08
N LEU A 133 21.71 38.67 9.99
CA LEU A 133 22.62 39.33 10.91
C LEU A 133 22.10 39.27 12.34
N LEU A 134 22.75 38.50 13.18
CA LEU A 134 22.53 38.46 14.64
C LEU A 134 23.37 39.57 15.27
N GLU A 135 22.69 40.60 15.76
CA GLU A 135 23.27 41.57 16.67
C GLU A 135 23.64 40.88 18.01
N SER A 136 24.87 41.11 18.40
CA SER A 136 25.46 40.60 19.65
C SER A 136 24.91 41.35 20.85
N SER A 137 24.34 40.64 21.83
CA SER A 137 24.28 41.10 23.20
C SER A 137 24.78 40.04 24.15
N THR A 138 25.96 40.31 24.68
CA THR A 138 26.64 39.60 25.76
C THR A 138 25.83 39.60 27.06
N SER A 139 25.67 38.46 27.67
CA SER A 139 25.69 38.33 29.15
C SER A 139 26.01 36.91 29.59
N GLN A 140 27.17 36.76 30.16
CA GLN A 140 27.66 35.58 30.85
C GLN A 140 26.86 35.31 32.13
N LYS A 141 26.50 34.03 32.37
CA LYS A 141 26.43 33.47 33.72
C LYS A 141 26.81 31.99 33.68
N THR A 142 28.01 31.71 34.11
CA THR A 142 28.54 30.40 34.48
C THR A 142 27.83 29.88 35.73
N VAL A 143 27.34 28.65 35.69
CA VAL A 143 27.10 27.84 36.89
C VAL A 143 27.76 26.48 36.69
N SER A 144 28.79 26.24 37.47
CA SER A 144 29.49 24.98 37.61
C SER A 144 28.72 24.05 38.56
N VAL A 145 28.51 22.80 38.14
CA VAL A 145 28.14 21.72 39.07
C VAL A 145 29.08 20.55 38.86
N THR A 146 29.79 20.24 39.91
CA THR A 146 30.75 19.14 40.09
C THR A 146 30.04 17.80 40.26
N PRO A 147 30.56 16.69 39.77
CA PRO A 147 30.02 15.35 40.05
C PRO A 147 30.72 14.72 41.26
N THR A 148 29.94 14.03 42.07
CA THR A 148 30.45 13.18 43.16
C THR A 148 30.27 11.70 42.77
N PRO A 149 31.26 10.84 43.09
CA PRO A 149 31.25 9.44 42.66
C PRO A 149 30.64 8.54 43.75
N VAL A 150 30.01 7.45 43.33
CA VAL A 150 29.68 6.32 44.21
C VAL A 150 30.29 5.04 43.64
N SER A 151 30.94 4.37 44.54
CA SER A 151 31.88 3.27 44.51
C SER A 151 31.33 1.93 44.00
N GLU A 152 32.29 1.16 43.48
CA GLU A 152 32.34 -0.26 43.14
C GLU A 152 31.97 -1.18 44.31
N GLU A 153 31.40 -2.33 43.98
CA GLU A 153 31.79 -3.59 44.60
C GLU A 153 31.75 -4.74 43.59
N ALA A 154 32.88 -5.39 43.47
CA ALA A 154 33.14 -6.58 42.68
C ALA A 154 32.72 -7.85 43.45
N ASN A 155 32.42 -8.89 42.69
CA ASN A 155 32.79 -10.25 43.11
C ASN A 155 32.99 -11.18 41.91
N ASP A 156 34.21 -11.71 41.88
CA ASP A 156 34.69 -12.81 41.08
C ASP A 156 34.00 -14.15 41.41
N ASN A 157 33.89 -15.04 40.43
CA ASN A 157 34.59 -16.35 40.46
C ASN A 157 34.35 -17.17 39.20
N ASP A 158 35.45 -17.56 38.62
CA ASP A 158 35.88 -18.69 37.80
C ASP A 158 34.92 -19.91 37.62
N HIS A 159 34.85 -20.47 36.44
CA HIS A 159 35.57 -21.67 36.00
C HIS A 159 35.29 -22.05 34.54
N GLU A 160 36.39 -22.33 33.83
CA GLU A 160 36.44 -22.97 32.52
C GLU A 160 35.79 -24.36 32.50
N THR A 161 35.13 -24.69 31.41
CA THR A 161 35.30 -25.99 30.73
C THR A 161 34.84 -25.88 29.25
N LEU A 162 35.77 -26.28 28.40
CA LEU A 162 35.58 -26.55 26.98
C LEU A 162 34.66 -27.76 26.81
N ASP A 163 33.58 -27.61 26.00
CA ASP A 163 33.05 -28.73 25.26
C ASP A 163 32.48 -28.26 23.93
N GLN A 164 32.92 -28.91 22.87
CA GLN A 164 32.39 -28.82 21.52
C GLN A 164 31.02 -29.47 21.50
N ASP A 165 29.99 -28.71 21.12
CA ASP A 165 28.79 -29.36 20.59
C ASP A 165 28.12 -28.51 19.54
N THR A 166 27.76 -29.18 18.48
CA THR A 166 27.02 -28.73 17.31
C THR A 166 25.66 -28.21 17.73
N THR A 167 25.46 -26.88 17.69
CA THR A 167 24.16 -26.29 17.96
C THR A 167 23.40 -26.00 16.68
N GLU A 168 22.30 -26.73 16.49
CA GLU A 168 21.19 -26.37 15.60
C GLU A 168 20.70 -24.94 15.90
N PRO A 169 20.19 -24.21 14.90
CA PRO A 169 19.74 -22.85 15.13
C PRO A 169 18.49 -22.83 16.03
N ARG A 170 18.56 -22.13 17.16
CA ARG A 170 17.45 -21.90 18.09
C ARG A 170 16.28 -21.29 17.36
N ARG A 171 15.23 -22.07 17.14
CA ARG A 171 13.92 -21.59 16.68
C ARG A 171 13.25 -20.83 17.83
N SER A 172 12.89 -19.57 17.57
CA SER A 172 12.08 -18.76 18.49
C SER A 172 10.73 -19.44 18.70
N THR A 173 10.33 -19.64 19.96
CA THR A 173 9.01 -20.17 20.37
C THR A 173 7.89 -19.11 20.30
N ARG A 174 8.12 -18.00 19.61
CA ARG A 174 7.09 -16.97 19.39
C ARG A 174 6.06 -17.52 18.42
N VAL A 175 4.84 -17.73 18.89
CA VAL A 175 3.68 -18.05 18.05
C VAL A 175 3.54 -16.92 17.02
N ARG A 176 3.81 -17.22 15.76
CA ARG A 176 3.54 -16.31 14.64
C ARG A 176 2.03 -16.28 14.44
N SER A 177 1.36 -15.26 14.92
CA SER A 177 0.08 -14.87 14.35
C SER A 177 0.35 -14.44 12.91
N ALA A 178 -0.35 -15.04 11.95
CA ALA A 178 -0.31 -14.62 10.56
C ALA A 178 -0.65 -13.11 10.51
N PRO A 179 0.04 -12.30 9.70
CA PRO A 179 -0.36 -10.91 9.50
C PRO A 179 -1.78 -10.93 8.94
N GLU A 180 -2.68 -10.21 9.59
CA GLU A 180 -3.99 -9.94 9.01
C GLU A 180 -3.77 -9.21 7.69
N CYS A 181 -4.03 -9.91 6.59
CA CYS A 181 -3.90 -9.37 5.25
C CYS A 181 -4.96 -8.27 5.08
N TYR A 182 -4.54 -7.01 5.07
CA TYR A 182 -5.36 -5.87 4.68
C TYR A 182 -5.56 -5.86 3.16
N GLY A 183 -6.25 -6.84 2.66
CA GLY A 183 -6.74 -6.90 1.28
C GLY A 183 -8.23 -6.53 1.25
N ASN A 184 -8.67 -5.91 0.20
CA ASN A 184 -9.99 -5.33 -0.09
C ASN A 184 -11.28 -6.09 0.29
N PRO A 185 -11.30 -7.30 0.86
CA PRO A 185 -12.51 -7.87 1.47
C PRO A 185 -13.09 -7.02 2.60
N VAL A 186 -12.29 -6.09 3.14
CA VAL A 186 -12.65 -5.24 4.29
C VAL A 186 -13.85 -4.33 3.99
N LEU A 187 -14.05 -3.91 2.74
CA LEU A 187 -15.18 -3.03 2.38
C LEU A 187 -16.55 -3.75 2.44
N GLU A 188 -16.60 -5.03 2.08
CA GLU A 188 -17.85 -5.81 2.19
C GLU A 188 -18.08 -6.35 3.61
N VAL A 189 -17.01 -6.73 4.33
CA VAL A 189 -17.11 -7.26 5.70
C VAL A 189 -17.45 -6.17 6.73
N MET A 190 -17.07 -4.91 6.48
CA MET A 190 -17.39 -3.79 7.40
C MET A 190 -18.87 -3.38 7.43
N LEU A 191 -19.69 -3.94 6.56
CA LEU A 191 -21.13 -3.65 6.47
C LEU A 191 -22.00 -4.89 6.73
N LEU A 192 -21.55 -5.86 7.52
CA LEU A 192 -22.41 -6.96 7.96
C LEU A 192 -23.54 -6.37 8.81
N ASP A 193 -24.72 -6.29 8.23
CA ASP A 193 -25.97 -6.07 8.95
C ASP A 193 -26.28 -7.37 9.73
N HIS A 194 -26.65 -7.23 10.98
CA HIS A 194 -26.92 -8.36 11.88
C HIS A 194 -28.11 -9.25 11.49
N ASP A 195 -28.84 -8.93 10.40
CA ASP A 195 -30.03 -9.63 9.94
C ASP A 195 -29.80 -10.56 8.73
N GLU A 196 -28.55 -10.83 8.35
CA GLU A 196 -28.21 -11.71 7.23
C GLU A 196 -27.87 -13.12 7.74
N PRO A 197 -28.34 -14.20 7.08
CA PRO A 197 -27.97 -15.57 7.46
C PRO A 197 -26.47 -15.79 7.35
N THR A 198 -25.89 -16.50 8.33
CA THR A 198 -24.45 -16.79 8.36
C THR A 198 -24.07 -18.11 7.68
N ASN A 199 -25.06 -19.00 7.47
CA ASN A 199 -24.87 -20.32 6.88
C ASN A 199 -26.13 -20.75 6.08
N TYR A 200 -26.02 -21.89 5.39
CA TYR A 200 -27.09 -22.45 4.56
C TYR A 200 -28.36 -22.77 5.38
N GLU A 201 -28.20 -23.41 6.54
CA GLU A 201 -29.30 -23.82 7.40
C GLU A 201 -30.13 -22.62 7.87
N GLU A 202 -29.47 -21.55 8.35
CA GLU A 202 -30.14 -20.30 8.75
C GLU A 202 -30.88 -19.67 7.60
N ALA A 203 -30.29 -19.65 6.38
CA ALA A 203 -30.94 -19.11 5.20
C ALA A 203 -32.22 -19.89 4.86
N MET A 204 -32.22 -21.20 4.99
CA MET A 204 -33.35 -22.07 4.67
C MET A 204 -34.46 -22.06 5.72
N VAL A 205 -34.15 -21.70 6.97
CA VAL A 205 -35.14 -21.55 8.07
C VAL A 205 -35.71 -20.13 8.12
N SER A 206 -35.03 -19.16 7.50
CA SER A 206 -35.46 -17.76 7.52
C SER A 206 -36.79 -17.51 6.79
N SER A 207 -37.49 -16.43 7.12
CA SER A 207 -38.72 -15.98 6.43
C SER A 207 -38.50 -15.70 4.95
N ASP A 208 -37.25 -15.39 4.54
CA ASP A 208 -36.86 -15.11 3.15
C ASP A 208 -36.24 -16.31 2.43
N SER A 209 -36.40 -17.53 2.95
CA SER A 209 -35.76 -18.77 2.45
C SER A 209 -35.94 -18.97 0.93
N ALA A 210 -37.11 -18.71 0.39
CA ALA A 210 -37.36 -18.83 -1.06
C ALA A 210 -36.50 -17.88 -1.89
N LYS A 211 -36.30 -16.65 -1.42
CA LYS A 211 -35.46 -15.63 -2.09
C LYS A 211 -33.97 -15.98 -1.99
N TRP A 212 -33.54 -16.51 -0.83
CA TRP A 212 -32.18 -17.00 -0.66
C TRP A 212 -31.88 -18.21 -1.55
N LEU A 213 -32.82 -19.13 -1.66
CA LEU A 213 -32.69 -20.28 -2.55
C LEU A 213 -32.57 -19.85 -4.02
N GLU A 214 -33.37 -18.88 -4.43
CA GLU A 214 -33.29 -18.29 -5.78
C GLU A 214 -31.90 -17.64 -6.03
N ALA A 215 -31.40 -16.87 -5.06
CA ALA A 215 -30.08 -16.26 -5.14
C ALA A 215 -28.95 -17.31 -5.23
N MET A 216 -29.04 -18.41 -4.45
CA MET A 216 -28.08 -19.52 -4.53
C MET A 216 -28.18 -20.24 -5.89
N LYS A 217 -29.38 -20.48 -6.42
CA LYS A 217 -29.56 -21.09 -7.75
C LYS A 217 -28.96 -20.22 -8.86
N SER A 218 -29.11 -18.90 -8.74
CA SER A 218 -28.50 -17.95 -9.68
C SER A 218 -26.97 -18.01 -9.65
N GLU A 219 -26.37 -18.11 -8.45
CA GLU A 219 -24.91 -18.26 -8.32
C GLU A 219 -24.43 -19.60 -8.89
N MET A 220 -25.13 -20.71 -8.58
CA MET A 220 -24.83 -22.02 -9.16
C MET A 220 -24.97 -22.02 -10.70
N GLY A 221 -25.98 -21.34 -11.25
CA GLY A 221 -26.11 -21.13 -12.69
C GLY A 221 -24.87 -20.48 -13.28
N SER A 222 -24.33 -19.42 -12.64
CA SER A 222 -23.09 -18.77 -13.05
C SER A 222 -21.88 -19.69 -12.99
N MET A 223 -21.80 -20.60 -11.99
CA MET A 223 -20.73 -21.60 -11.91
C MET A 223 -20.79 -22.60 -13.07
N TYR A 224 -21.99 -23.08 -13.45
CA TYR A 224 -22.18 -24.00 -14.56
C TYR A 224 -21.92 -23.34 -15.92
N GLU A 225 -22.42 -22.13 -16.15
CA GLU A 225 -22.18 -21.36 -17.38
C GLU A 225 -20.69 -21.12 -17.63
N ASN A 226 -19.94 -20.83 -16.56
CA ASN A 226 -18.50 -20.62 -16.61
C ASN A 226 -17.69 -21.93 -16.58
N LYS A 227 -18.33 -23.11 -16.44
CA LYS A 227 -17.65 -24.41 -16.34
C LYS A 227 -16.58 -24.41 -15.26
N VAL A 228 -16.95 -23.95 -14.05
CA VAL A 228 -15.97 -23.70 -12.98
C VAL A 228 -15.30 -24.99 -12.50
N TRP A 229 -16.04 -26.12 -12.49
CA TRP A 229 -15.54 -27.43 -12.08
C TRP A 229 -16.13 -28.62 -12.84
N THR A 230 -15.50 -29.77 -12.67
CA THR A 230 -16.01 -31.09 -13.02
C THR A 230 -16.06 -31.96 -11.78
N LEU A 231 -17.05 -32.88 -11.68
CA LEU A 231 -17.13 -33.84 -10.57
C LEU A 231 -16.21 -35.01 -10.83
N VAL A 232 -15.31 -35.27 -9.89
CA VAL A 232 -14.33 -36.37 -9.94
C VAL A 232 -14.24 -37.08 -8.59
N ASP A 233 -13.69 -38.28 -8.58
CA ASP A 233 -13.28 -38.92 -7.34
C ASP A 233 -12.06 -38.20 -6.75
N LEU A 234 -12.01 -38.03 -5.43
CA LEU A 234 -10.88 -37.35 -4.79
C LEU A 234 -9.65 -38.27 -4.84
N PRO A 235 -8.49 -37.84 -5.37
CA PRO A 235 -7.26 -38.58 -5.29
C PRO A 235 -6.80 -38.78 -3.84
N ASP A 236 -6.17 -39.94 -3.55
CA ASP A 236 -5.78 -40.33 -2.19
C ASP A 236 -4.75 -39.37 -1.54
N ASP A 237 -3.95 -38.70 -2.36
CA ASP A 237 -2.91 -37.74 -1.94
C ASP A 237 -3.38 -36.30 -1.82
N ARG A 238 -4.68 -36.01 -2.04
CA ARG A 238 -5.24 -34.65 -2.08
C ARG A 238 -6.32 -34.45 -1.02
N GLN A 239 -6.47 -33.20 -0.60
CA GLN A 239 -7.55 -32.77 0.29
C GLN A 239 -8.49 -31.83 -0.44
N ALA A 240 -9.78 -32.00 -0.23
CA ALA A 240 -10.78 -31.10 -0.78
C ALA A 240 -10.96 -29.88 0.13
N ILE A 241 -10.90 -28.69 -0.46
CA ILE A 241 -11.14 -27.41 0.21
C ILE A 241 -12.63 -27.31 0.54
N GLU A 242 -12.96 -26.93 1.76
CA GLU A 242 -14.34 -26.64 2.15
C GLU A 242 -14.79 -25.30 1.54
N ASN A 243 -16.11 -25.12 1.45
CA ASN A 243 -16.74 -23.88 1.03
C ASN A 243 -17.81 -23.44 2.04
N LYS A 244 -18.34 -22.25 1.82
CA LYS A 244 -19.49 -21.70 2.55
C LYS A 244 -20.30 -20.79 1.67
N TRP A 245 -21.58 -20.64 1.99
CA TRP A 245 -22.41 -19.59 1.44
C TRP A 245 -22.24 -18.30 2.22
N ILE A 246 -22.23 -17.18 1.50
CA ILE A 246 -22.30 -15.83 2.05
C ILE A 246 -23.53 -15.16 1.47
N PHE A 247 -24.37 -14.63 2.34
CA PHE A 247 -25.64 -13.99 2.01
C PHE A 247 -25.54 -12.49 2.20
N LYS A 248 -26.18 -11.72 1.30
CA LYS A 248 -26.22 -10.27 1.41
C LYS A 248 -27.51 -9.70 0.85
N LYS A 249 -28.17 -8.82 1.62
CA LYS A 249 -29.29 -7.99 1.19
C LYS A 249 -28.76 -6.68 0.61
N LYS A 250 -29.17 -6.30 -0.60
CA LYS A 250 -28.90 -4.96 -1.13
C LYS A 250 -30.13 -4.11 -0.95
N THR A 251 -29.95 -2.92 -0.38
CA THR A 251 -31.02 -1.95 -0.15
C THR A 251 -30.86 -0.75 -1.09
N ASP A 252 -31.99 -0.12 -1.43
CA ASP A 252 -32.03 1.19 -2.08
C ASP A 252 -31.66 2.32 -1.10
N THR A 253 -31.75 3.57 -1.57
CA THR A 253 -31.51 4.77 -0.75
C THR A 253 -32.49 4.94 0.40
N ASP A 254 -33.69 4.37 0.28
CA ASP A 254 -34.77 4.46 1.25
C ASP A 254 -34.74 3.33 2.28
N GLY A 255 -33.83 2.35 2.10
CA GLY A 255 -33.64 1.20 2.98
C GLY A 255 -34.46 -0.02 2.61
N ASN A 256 -35.20 0.00 1.48
CA ASN A 256 -35.98 -1.16 1.01
C ASN A 256 -35.02 -2.19 0.37
N ILE A 257 -35.24 -3.47 0.65
CA ILE A 257 -34.45 -4.55 0.08
C ILE A 257 -34.79 -4.69 -1.40
N THR A 258 -33.81 -4.47 -2.26
CA THR A 258 -33.96 -4.57 -3.74
C THR A 258 -33.47 -5.90 -4.30
N VAL A 259 -32.41 -6.49 -3.70
CA VAL A 259 -31.80 -7.72 -4.21
C VAL A 259 -31.30 -8.59 -3.04
N TYR A 260 -31.60 -9.89 -3.11
CA TYR A 260 -30.96 -10.94 -2.33
C TYR A 260 -29.80 -11.51 -3.13
N LYS A 261 -28.61 -11.56 -2.56
CA LYS A 261 -27.42 -12.08 -3.22
C LYS A 261 -26.78 -13.18 -2.36
N ALA A 262 -26.53 -14.33 -2.96
CA ALA A 262 -25.73 -15.41 -2.36
C ALA A 262 -24.44 -15.57 -3.16
N ARG A 263 -23.33 -15.83 -2.47
CA ARG A 263 -22.04 -16.16 -3.08
C ARG A 263 -21.50 -17.45 -2.50
N LEU A 264 -21.04 -18.36 -3.35
CA LEU A 264 -20.29 -19.53 -2.95
C LEU A 264 -18.82 -19.16 -2.78
N VAL A 265 -18.27 -19.36 -1.58
CA VAL A 265 -16.93 -18.90 -1.21
C VAL A 265 -16.10 -20.07 -0.68
N ALA A 266 -14.96 -20.37 -1.29
CA ALA A 266 -14.01 -21.35 -0.78
C ALA A 266 -13.37 -20.87 0.53
N LYS A 267 -13.07 -21.82 1.44
CA LYS A 267 -12.32 -21.53 2.68
C LYS A 267 -10.81 -21.49 2.39
N GLY A 268 -10.36 -20.49 1.63
CA GLY A 268 -8.98 -20.36 1.15
C GLY A 268 -7.92 -20.28 2.26
N PHE A 269 -8.30 -19.92 3.49
CA PHE A 269 -7.39 -19.95 4.64
C PHE A 269 -6.91 -21.37 5.02
N ARG A 270 -7.49 -22.42 4.42
CA ARG A 270 -7.03 -23.80 4.56
C ARG A 270 -6.07 -24.25 3.46
N GLN A 271 -5.86 -23.44 2.44
CA GLN A 271 -4.93 -23.74 1.37
C GLN A 271 -3.48 -23.71 1.86
N VAL A 272 -2.67 -24.60 1.32
CA VAL A 272 -1.26 -24.77 1.68
C VAL A 272 -0.37 -24.22 0.57
N GLN A 273 0.51 -23.28 0.91
CA GLN A 273 1.48 -22.73 -0.04
C GLN A 273 2.45 -23.79 -0.55
N GLY A 274 2.74 -23.80 -1.84
CA GLY A 274 3.57 -24.81 -2.51
C GLY A 274 2.83 -26.12 -2.86
N VAL A 275 1.55 -26.25 -2.49
CA VAL A 275 0.68 -27.39 -2.84
C VAL A 275 -0.56 -26.91 -3.58
N ASP A 276 -1.29 -25.98 -2.98
CA ASP A 276 -2.56 -25.44 -3.52
C ASP A 276 -2.36 -24.13 -4.27
N TYR A 277 -1.27 -23.40 -4.01
CA TYR A 277 -0.90 -22.18 -4.70
C TYR A 277 0.59 -21.87 -4.47
N ASP A 278 1.21 -21.25 -5.44
CA ASP A 278 2.59 -20.76 -5.35
C ASP A 278 2.64 -19.26 -5.03
N GLU A 279 1.88 -18.46 -5.75
CA GLU A 279 1.89 -17.01 -5.66
C GLU A 279 0.47 -16.43 -5.60
N THR A 280 0.27 -15.48 -4.70
CA THR A 280 -1.06 -14.88 -4.43
C THR A 280 -1.15 -13.40 -4.80
N PHE A 281 -0.01 -12.73 -5.03
CA PHE A 281 -0.01 -11.31 -5.32
C PHE A 281 -0.86 -11.01 -6.56
N SER A 282 -1.82 -10.10 -6.39
CA SER A 282 -2.64 -9.54 -7.46
C SER A 282 -2.57 -8.02 -7.39
N PRO A 283 -2.20 -7.37 -8.49
CA PRO A 283 -2.20 -5.91 -8.53
C PRO A 283 -3.63 -5.38 -8.43
N VAL A 284 -3.77 -4.21 -7.81
CA VAL A 284 -5.00 -3.42 -7.74
C VAL A 284 -4.66 -1.97 -8.02
N ALA A 285 -5.44 -1.28 -8.83
CA ALA A 285 -5.19 0.13 -9.15
C ALA A 285 -5.15 0.99 -7.88
N MET A 286 -4.12 1.81 -7.73
CA MET A 286 -3.99 2.71 -6.60
C MET A 286 -5.01 3.86 -6.71
N LEU A 287 -5.63 4.24 -5.58
CA LEU A 287 -6.58 5.36 -5.56
C LEU A 287 -5.97 6.68 -6.05
N LYS A 288 -4.68 6.90 -5.80
CA LYS A 288 -3.96 8.08 -6.31
C LYS A 288 -3.91 8.08 -7.83
N SER A 289 -3.71 6.93 -8.47
CA SER A 289 -3.69 6.81 -9.92
C SER A 289 -5.07 7.06 -10.53
N VAL A 290 -6.14 6.56 -9.90
CA VAL A 290 -7.53 6.87 -10.31
C VAL A 290 -7.77 8.38 -10.23
N ARG A 291 -7.33 9.06 -9.16
CA ARG A 291 -7.49 10.51 -9.02
C ARG A 291 -6.69 11.29 -10.06
N ILE A 292 -5.46 10.88 -10.36
CA ILE A 292 -4.65 11.48 -11.43
C ILE A 292 -5.39 11.37 -12.77
N MET A 293 -5.91 10.19 -13.10
CA MET A 293 -6.66 9.97 -14.34
C MET A 293 -7.94 10.83 -14.42
N LEU A 294 -8.66 11.00 -13.30
CA LEU A 294 -9.83 11.88 -13.25
C LEU A 294 -9.44 13.37 -13.37
N ALA A 295 -8.31 13.79 -12.80
CA ALA A 295 -7.79 15.15 -12.95
C ALA A 295 -7.41 15.44 -14.41
N ILE A 296 -6.76 14.50 -15.09
CA ILE A 296 -6.44 14.56 -16.52
C ILE A 296 -7.72 14.60 -17.37
N ALA A 297 -8.70 13.73 -17.05
CA ALA A 297 -9.98 13.68 -17.74
C ALA A 297 -10.79 15.00 -17.60
N ALA A 298 -10.71 15.65 -16.43
CA ALA A 298 -11.33 16.97 -16.24
C ALA A 298 -10.66 18.04 -17.10
N PHE A 299 -9.32 18.04 -17.17
CA PHE A 299 -8.54 19.03 -17.90
C PHE A 299 -8.80 18.97 -19.42
N TYR A 300 -8.76 17.78 -20.02
CA TYR A 300 -8.96 17.56 -21.45
C TYR A 300 -10.44 17.32 -21.85
N ASP A 301 -11.36 17.29 -20.88
CA ASP A 301 -12.78 16.95 -21.06
C ASP A 301 -13.00 15.57 -21.69
N TYR A 302 -12.19 14.58 -21.30
CA TYR A 302 -12.33 13.20 -21.79
C TYR A 302 -13.63 12.55 -21.32
N GLU A 303 -14.18 11.65 -22.11
CA GLU A 303 -15.27 10.76 -21.70
C GLU A 303 -14.79 9.83 -20.59
N ILE A 304 -15.70 9.52 -19.65
CA ILE A 304 -15.43 8.59 -18.54
C ILE A 304 -16.61 7.63 -18.45
N TRP A 305 -16.39 6.39 -18.80
CA TRP A 305 -17.43 5.38 -18.83
C TRP A 305 -17.11 4.28 -17.84
N GLN A 306 -18.16 3.73 -17.22
CA GLN A 306 -18.04 2.66 -16.22
C GLN A 306 -18.66 1.38 -16.73
N MET A 307 -17.97 0.25 -16.49
CA MET A 307 -18.47 -1.09 -16.78
C MET A 307 -18.20 -2.00 -15.57
N ASP A 308 -19.05 -3.00 -15.38
CA ASP A 308 -18.97 -3.98 -14.29
C ASP A 308 -18.85 -5.39 -14.88
N VAL A 309 -17.80 -6.12 -14.51
CA VAL A 309 -17.58 -7.50 -14.97
C VAL A 309 -18.34 -8.45 -14.07
N LYS A 310 -19.36 -9.12 -14.65
CA LYS A 310 -20.09 -10.14 -13.90
C LYS A 310 -19.19 -11.31 -13.57
N THR A 311 -19.20 -11.73 -12.31
CA THR A 311 -18.46 -12.91 -11.83
C THR A 311 -16.96 -12.89 -12.22
N ALA A 312 -16.27 -11.76 -12.00
CA ALA A 312 -14.89 -11.52 -12.44
C ALA A 312 -13.94 -12.69 -12.11
N PHE A 313 -13.95 -13.19 -10.87
CA PHE A 313 -13.07 -14.29 -10.46
C PHE A 313 -13.34 -15.60 -11.19
N LEU A 314 -14.60 -15.89 -11.57
CA LEU A 314 -14.93 -17.10 -12.32
C LEU A 314 -14.35 -17.12 -13.75
N ASN A 315 -13.82 -15.97 -14.23
CA ASN A 315 -13.12 -15.89 -15.50
C ASN A 315 -11.64 -16.31 -15.41
N GLY A 316 -11.06 -16.32 -14.19
CA GLY A 316 -9.67 -16.71 -13.97
C GLY A 316 -9.45 -18.21 -14.16
N PHE A 317 -8.42 -18.61 -14.90
CA PHE A 317 -8.01 -20.01 -15.00
C PHE A 317 -7.10 -20.37 -13.84
N LEU A 318 -7.27 -21.59 -13.33
CA LEU A 318 -6.35 -22.16 -12.36
C LEU A 318 -5.26 -22.97 -13.10
N GLU A 319 -4.03 -22.78 -12.70
CA GLU A 319 -2.87 -23.52 -13.18
C GLU A 319 -2.59 -24.73 -12.27
N GLU A 320 -3.08 -24.67 -11.03
CA GLU A 320 -2.93 -25.68 -9.98
C GLU A 320 -4.11 -26.67 -9.95
N GLU A 321 -3.86 -27.89 -9.51
CA GLU A 321 -4.91 -28.90 -9.30
C GLU A 321 -5.57 -28.72 -7.94
N LEU A 322 -6.79 -28.18 -7.92
CA LEU A 322 -7.57 -27.89 -6.72
C LEU A 322 -8.87 -28.69 -6.71
N TYR A 323 -9.19 -29.23 -5.55
CA TYR A 323 -10.40 -29.98 -5.28
C TYR A 323 -11.21 -29.28 -4.19
N MET A 324 -12.50 -29.18 -4.37
CA MET A 324 -13.43 -28.53 -3.43
C MET A 324 -14.61 -29.45 -3.13
N MET A 325 -15.07 -29.46 -1.90
CA MET A 325 -16.30 -30.15 -1.52
C MET A 325 -17.50 -29.61 -2.33
N GLN A 326 -18.46 -30.47 -2.64
CA GLN A 326 -19.70 -29.98 -3.29
C GLN A 326 -20.42 -28.98 -2.37
N PRO A 327 -21.05 -27.93 -2.92
CA PRO A 327 -21.74 -26.91 -2.12
C PRO A 327 -22.92 -27.51 -1.36
N GLU A 328 -23.08 -27.09 -0.12
CA GLU A 328 -24.21 -27.47 0.73
C GLU A 328 -25.54 -27.07 0.04
N GLY A 329 -26.50 -27.99 0.02
CA GLY A 329 -27.79 -27.85 -0.66
C GLY A 329 -27.78 -28.11 -2.17
N PHE A 330 -26.59 -28.35 -2.79
CA PHE A 330 -26.40 -28.57 -4.23
C PHE A 330 -25.52 -29.79 -4.53
N VAL A 331 -25.53 -30.79 -3.66
CA VAL A 331 -24.82 -32.05 -3.88
C VAL A 331 -25.53 -32.86 -4.97
N ASP A 332 -24.80 -33.33 -5.99
CA ASP A 332 -25.34 -34.17 -7.04
C ASP A 332 -25.70 -35.56 -6.47
N PRO A 333 -26.97 -35.99 -6.55
CA PRO A 333 -27.39 -37.29 -6.03
C PRO A 333 -26.65 -38.51 -6.65
N LYS A 334 -26.22 -38.38 -7.92
CA LYS A 334 -25.49 -39.41 -8.65
C LYS A 334 -23.99 -39.45 -8.35
N GLY A 335 -23.49 -38.39 -7.75
CA GLY A 335 -22.08 -38.17 -7.44
C GLY A 335 -21.85 -37.67 -6.02
N ALA A 336 -22.65 -38.12 -5.04
CA ALA A 336 -22.62 -37.59 -3.67
C ALA A 336 -21.24 -37.70 -2.99
N ASN A 337 -20.44 -38.74 -3.34
CA ASN A 337 -19.10 -38.95 -2.82
C ASN A 337 -18.00 -38.23 -3.66
N LYS A 338 -18.37 -37.58 -4.77
CA LYS A 338 -17.42 -36.89 -5.64
C LYS A 338 -17.15 -35.47 -5.16
N VAL A 339 -16.01 -34.96 -5.55
CA VAL A 339 -15.58 -33.57 -5.30
C VAL A 339 -15.53 -32.77 -6.58
N CYS A 340 -15.58 -31.46 -6.45
CA CYS A 340 -15.42 -30.52 -7.54
C CYS A 340 -13.93 -30.33 -7.86
N LYS A 341 -13.43 -30.84 -8.98
CA LYS A 341 -12.11 -30.46 -9.51
C LYS A 341 -12.24 -29.09 -10.17
N LEU A 342 -11.64 -28.07 -9.57
CA LEU A 342 -11.74 -26.68 -10.04
C LEU A 342 -10.92 -26.48 -11.33
N GLN A 343 -11.54 -25.90 -12.34
CA GLN A 343 -10.90 -25.48 -13.60
C GLN A 343 -10.71 -23.96 -13.66
N ARG A 344 -11.54 -23.24 -12.90
CA ARG A 344 -11.51 -21.80 -12.77
C ARG A 344 -11.53 -21.40 -11.32
N SER A 345 -11.02 -20.20 -11.07
CA SER A 345 -11.02 -19.64 -9.72
C SER A 345 -12.44 -19.28 -9.24
N ILE A 346 -12.64 -19.36 -7.95
CA ILE A 346 -13.87 -18.94 -7.28
C ILE A 346 -13.55 -17.95 -6.16
N TYR A 347 -14.58 -17.29 -5.67
CA TYR A 347 -14.44 -16.42 -4.50
C TYR A 347 -13.86 -17.18 -3.32
N GLY A 348 -12.94 -16.56 -2.58
CA GLY A 348 -12.32 -17.11 -1.38
C GLY A 348 -11.03 -17.90 -1.60
N LEU A 349 -10.69 -18.34 -2.82
CA LEU A 349 -9.36 -18.87 -3.11
C LEU A 349 -8.30 -17.75 -3.02
N VAL A 350 -7.13 -18.05 -2.46
CA VAL A 350 -6.04 -17.08 -2.26
C VAL A 350 -5.53 -16.52 -3.58
N GLN A 351 -5.47 -17.35 -4.65
CA GLN A 351 -5.02 -16.94 -5.98
C GLN A 351 -6.13 -16.41 -6.92
N ALA A 352 -7.39 -16.33 -6.47
CA ALA A 352 -8.52 -15.98 -7.36
C ALA A 352 -8.33 -14.62 -8.04
N SER A 353 -7.93 -13.61 -7.27
CA SER A 353 -7.69 -12.25 -7.76
C SER A 353 -6.57 -12.22 -8.81
N ARG A 354 -5.48 -12.95 -8.57
CA ARG A 354 -4.34 -13.07 -9.49
C ARG A 354 -4.73 -13.77 -10.80
N SER A 355 -5.46 -14.88 -10.71
CA SER A 355 -5.92 -15.63 -11.89
C SER A 355 -6.85 -14.78 -12.77
N TRP A 356 -7.72 -13.99 -12.16
CA TRP A 356 -8.55 -13.00 -12.85
C TRP A 356 -7.71 -11.92 -13.52
N ASN A 357 -6.78 -11.30 -12.80
CA ASN A 357 -5.92 -10.25 -13.33
C ASN A 357 -5.09 -10.76 -14.52
N LYS A 358 -4.44 -11.94 -14.42
CA LYS A 358 -3.72 -12.59 -15.54
C LYS A 358 -4.62 -12.79 -16.77
N ARG A 359 -5.88 -13.21 -16.57
CA ARG A 359 -6.83 -13.41 -17.68
C ARG A 359 -7.18 -12.09 -18.35
N PHE A 360 -7.48 -11.07 -17.54
CA PHE A 360 -7.83 -9.73 -18.03
C PHE A 360 -6.65 -9.10 -18.79
N ASP A 361 -5.46 -9.10 -18.20
CA ASP A 361 -4.22 -8.58 -18.80
C ASP A 361 -3.96 -9.19 -20.18
N ARG A 362 -4.06 -10.52 -20.29
CA ARG A 362 -3.88 -11.22 -21.58
C ARG A 362 -4.89 -10.76 -22.62
N VAL A 363 -6.16 -10.60 -22.25
CA VAL A 363 -7.21 -10.19 -23.18
C VAL A 363 -7.01 -8.76 -23.63
N ILE A 364 -6.72 -7.85 -22.70
CA ILE A 364 -6.63 -6.42 -23.04
C ILE A 364 -5.34 -6.12 -23.85
N LYS A 365 -4.24 -6.79 -23.56
CA LYS A 365 -3.01 -6.70 -24.35
C LYS A 365 -3.18 -7.27 -25.77
N ALA A 366 -3.96 -8.33 -25.93
CA ALA A 366 -4.29 -8.87 -27.25
C ALA A 366 -5.09 -7.87 -28.11
N PHE A 367 -5.84 -6.95 -27.52
CA PHE A 367 -6.49 -5.85 -28.22
C PHE A 367 -5.58 -4.66 -28.51
N GLY A 368 -4.32 -4.72 -28.10
CA GLY A 368 -3.31 -3.70 -28.36
C GLY A 368 -3.21 -2.62 -27.30
N PHE A 369 -3.72 -2.86 -26.08
CA PHE A 369 -3.40 -2.02 -24.94
C PHE A 369 -2.00 -2.30 -24.42
N ILE A 370 -1.36 -1.28 -23.86
CA ILE A 370 -0.06 -1.34 -23.19
C ILE A 370 -0.30 -0.98 -21.72
N GLN A 371 0.26 -1.76 -20.83
CA GLN A 371 0.23 -1.51 -19.39
C GLN A 371 1.11 -0.31 -19.06
N THR A 372 0.68 0.55 -18.14
CA THR A 372 1.44 1.76 -17.77
C THR A 372 2.54 1.46 -16.76
N PHE A 373 3.55 2.29 -16.74
CA PHE A 373 4.67 2.16 -15.81
C PHE A 373 4.20 2.33 -14.35
N GLY A 374 4.61 1.40 -13.48
CA GLY A 374 4.35 1.46 -12.05
C GLY A 374 2.89 1.25 -11.62
N GLU A 375 1.99 0.87 -12.58
CA GLU A 375 0.56 0.62 -12.35
C GLU A 375 0.05 -0.54 -13.20
N ASP A 376 0.08 -1.72 -12.62
CA ASP A 376 -0.26 -2.96 -13.33
C ASP A 376 -1.74 -3.08 -13.73
N CYS A 377 -2.61 -2.26 -13.18
CA CYS A 377 -4.05 -2.26 -13.46
C CYS A 377 -4.52 -1.08 -14.30
N ILE A 378 -3.58 -0.30 -14.86
CA ILE A 378 -3.89 0.80 -15.78
C ILE A 378 -3.25 0.50 -17.14
N TYR A 379 -4.05 0.62 -18.17
CA TYR A 379 -3.66 0.35 -19.55
C TYR A 379 -3.96 1.54 -20.43
N LYS A 380 -3.12 1.79 -21.42
CA LYS A 380 -3.31 2.82 -22.45
C LYS A 380 -3.34 2.21 -23.84
N LYS A 381 -4.11 2.80 -24.72
CA LYS A 381 -4.09 2.50 -26.17
C LYS A 381 -4.22 3.80 -26.93
N VAL A 382 -3.35 3.98 -27.92
CA VAL A 382 -3.34 5.15 -28.80
C VAL A 382 -3.54 4.67 -30.24
N SER A 383 -4.40 5.35 -30.99
CA SER A 383 -4.66 5.08 -32.39
C SER A 383 -4.84 6.41 -33.13
N GLY A 384 -3.79 6.86 -33.83
CA GLY A 384 -3.78 8.22 -34.40
C GLY A 384 -3.91 9.30 -33.33
N SER A 385 -4.95 10.11 -33.41
CA SER A 385 -5.29 11.15 -32.40
C SER A 385 -6.18 10.65 -31.27
N SER A 386 -6.70 9.43 -31.39
CA SER A 386 -7.61 8.85 -30.39
C SER A 386 -6.79 8.16 -29.29
N VAL A 387 -7.10 8.48 -28.03
CA VAL A 387 -6.47 7.90 -26.84
C VAL A 387 -7.53 7.29 -25.94
N ALA A 388 -7.24 6.11 -25.40
CA ALA A 388 -8.06 5.45 -24.41
C ALA A 388 -7.19 4.92 -23.27
N PHE A 389 -7.65 5.15 -22.04
CA PHE A 389 -7.13 4.59 -20.81
C PHE A 389 -8.16 3.66 -20.21
N LEU A 390 -7.71 2.52 -19.72
CA LEU A 390 -8.54 1.56 -19.04
C LEU A 390 -7.96 1.31 -17.65
N ILE A 391 -8.78 1.46 -16.63
CA ILE A 391 -8.46 1.20 -15.23
C ILE A 391 -9.27 -0.01 -14.79
N LEU A 392 -8.60 -1.07 -14.35
CA LEU A 392 -9.22 -2.24 -13.75
C LEU A 392 -9.15 -2.15 -12.23
N TYR A 393 -10.29 -2.19 -11.57
CA TYR A 393 -10.36 -2.30 -10.12
C TYR A 393 -11.23 -3.50 -9.73
N VAL A 394 -10.62 -4.67 -9.63
CA VAL A 394 -11.24 -5.97 -9.41
C VAL A 394 -12.26 -6.30 -10.51
N ASP A 395 -13.54 -5.97 -10.33
CA ASP A 395 -14.67 -6.16 -11.27
C ASP A 395 -15.12 -4.85 -11.94
N ASP A 396 -14.77 -3.71 -11.36
CA ASP A 396 -15.07 -2.39 -11.94
C ASP A 396 -14.03 -1.99 -13.01
N ILE A 397 -14.50 -1.52 -14.15
CA ILE A 397 -13.67 -0.96 -15.21
C ILE A 397 -14.07 0.50 -15.42
N LEU A 398 -13.08 1.42 -15.38
CA LEU A 398 -13.23 2.76 -15.96
C LEU A 398 -12.55 2.80 -17.31
N LEU A 399 -13.28 3.29 -18.31
CA LEU A 399 -12.78 3.56 -19.64
C LEU A 399 -12.82 5.07 -19.89
N ILE A 400 -11.64 5.68 -20.11
CA ILE A 400 -11.44 7.12 -20.23
C ILE A 400 -10.80 7.41 -21.59
N GLY A 401 -11.32 8.40 -22.35
CA GLY A 401 -10.71 8.75 -23.63
C GLY A 401 -11.38 9.94 -24.31
N ASN A 402 -10.82 10.34 -25.45
CA ASN A 402 -11.24 11.53 -26.19
C ASN A 402 -12.15 11.23 -27.39
N ASP A 403 -12.38 9.99 -27.75
CA ASP A 403 -13.06 9.57 -28.97
C ASP A 403 -14.13 8.50 -28.65
N ILE A 404 -15.40 8.85 -28.82
CA ILE A 404 -16.54 8.00 -28.46
C ILE A 404 -16.56 6.71 -29.30
N GLU A 405 -16.33 6.81 -30.63
CA GLU A 405 -16.36 5.65 -31.53
C GLU A 405 -15.24 4.67 -31.18
N PHE A 406 -14.07 5.19 -30.85
CA PHE A 406 -12.96 4.40 -30.39
C PHE A 406 -13.26 3.69 -29.07
N LEU A 407 -13.87 4.39 -28.10
CA LEU A 407 -14.30 3.82 -26.82
C LEU A 407 -15.38 2.74 -27.00
N ASP A 408 -16.34 2.95 -27.91
CA ASP A 408 -17.39 1.95 -28.22
C ASP A 408 -16.79 0.68 -28.87
N SER A 409 -15.76 0.83 -29.68
CA SER A 409 -15.05 -0.32 -30.24
C SER A 409 -14.39 -1.17 -29.14
N ILE A 410 -13.83 -0.51 -28.12
CA ILE A 410 -13.21 -1.17 -26.96
C ILE A 410 -14.29 -1.89 -26.13
N LYS A 411 -15.42 -1.23 -25.84
CA LYS A 411 -16.56 -1.86 -25.16
C LYS A 411 -17.07 -3.09 -25.90
N GLY A 412 -17.19 -3.00 -27.22
CA GLY A 412 -17.59 -4.11 -28.08
C GLY A 412 -16.64 -5.31 -27.98
N TYR A 413 -15.35 -5.07 -27.93
CA TYR A 413 -14.34 -6.10 -27.74
C TYR A 413 -14.42 -6.74 -26.36
N LEU A 414 -14.51 -5.93 -25.30
CA LEU A 414 -14.63 -6.40 -23.93
C LEU A 414 -15.90 -7.25 -23.72
N ASN A 415 -17.05 -6.82 -24.28
CA ASN A 415 -18.30 -7.57 -24.20
C ASN A 415 -18.27 -8.93 -24.93
N LYS A 416 -17.43 -9.08 -25.95
CA LYS A 416 -17.16 -10.39 -26.60
C LYS A 416 -16.31 -11.32 -25.76
N SER A 417 -15.46 -10.75 -24.90
CA SER A 417 -14.46 -11.50 -24.11
C SER A 417 -14.95 -11.88 -22.72
N PHE A 418 -15.82 -11.06 -22.14
CA PHE A 418 -16.34 -11.17 -20.77
C PHE A 418 -17.83 -10.83 -20.72
N SER A 419 -18.54 -11.38 -19.75
CA SER A 419 -19.91 -10.93 -19.45
C SER A 419 -19.83 -9.60 -18.68
N ILE A 420 -20.08 -8.50 -19.38
CA ILE A 420 -19.95 -7.14 -18.83
C ILE A 420 -21.31 -6.44 -18.84
N LYS A 421 -21.55 -5.66 -17.79
CA LYS A 421 -22.65 -4.70 -17.73
C LYS A 421 -22.09 -3.31 -18.00
N ASP A 422 -22.51 -2.69 -19.09
CA ASP A 422 -22.24 -1.27 -19.33
C ASP A 422 -23.13 -0.43 -18.40
N LEU A 423 -22.52 0.44 -17.60
CA LEU A 423 -23.18 1.35 -16.66
C LEU A 423 -23.32 2.77 -17.23
N GLY A 424 -22.80 3.01 -18.45
CA GLY A 424 -22.82 4.32 -19.10
C GLY A 424 -21.76 5.28 -18.56
N GLU A 425 -22.07 6.59 -18.55
CA GLU A 425 -21.17 7.60 -17.98
C GLU A 425 -20.94 7.32 -16.49
N ALA A 426 -19.68 7.41 -16.06
CA ALA A 426 -19.27 7.08 -14.70
C ALA A 426 -19.87 8.06 -13.68
N ALA A 427 -20.89 7.62 -12.95
CA ALA A 427 -21.50 8.36 -11.85
C ALA A 427 -20.90 8.00 -10.49
N TYR A 428 -20.34 6.80 -10.37
CA TYR A 428 -19.71 6.31 -9.14
C TYR A 428 -18.49 5.47 -9.47
N ILE A 429 -17.49 5.53 -8.63
CA ILE A 429 -16.38 4.55 -8.57
C ILE A 429 -16.06 4.22 -7.13
N LEU A 430 -16.00 2.91 -6.78
CA LEU A 430 -15.65 2.48 -5.42
C LEU A 430 -16.51 3.16 -4.33
N GLY A 431 -17.81 3.40 -4.60
CA GLY A 431 -18.68 4.12 -3.67
C GLY A 431 -18.42 5.63 -3.56
N ILE A 432 -17.52 6.18 -4.36
CA ILE A 432 -17.26 7.61 -4.50
C ILE A 432 -18.16 8.14 -5.61
N LYS A 433 -18.98 9.14 -5.31
CA LYS A 433 -19.81 9.83 -6.32
C LYS A 433 -18.93 10.74 -7.16
N ILE A 434 -19.05 10.62 -8.47
CA ILE A 434 -18.42 11.51 -9.44
C ILE A 434 -19.47 12.55 -9.87
N TYR A 435 -19.19 13.80 -9.61
CA TYR A 435 -19.93 14.94 -10.15
C TYR A 435 -19.13 15.55 -11.29
N ARG A 436 -19.78 15.84 -12.42
CA ARG A 436 -19.13 16.43 -13.58
C ARG A 436 -19.86 17.67 -14.05
N ASP A 437 -19.10 18.74 -14.28
CA ASP A 437 -19.53 19.98 -14.95
C ASP A 437 -18.63 20.22 -16.16
N ARG A 438 -19.09 19.80 -17.34
CA ARG A 438 -18.34 19.92 -18.59
C ARG A 438 -18.15 21.38 -19.01
N SER A 439 -19.13 22.24 -18.73
CA SER A 439 -19.06 23.67 -19.10
C SER A 439 -17.90 24.38 -18.41
N ARG A 440 -17.56 23.92 -17.20
CA ARG A 440 -16.46 24.44 -16.36
C ARG A 440 -15.24 23.54 -16.36
N ARG A 441 -15.27 22.41 -17.04
CA ARG A 441 -14.25 21.35 -17.00
C ARG A 441 -13.91 20.92 -15.56
N LEU A 442 -14.93 20.69 -14.73
CA LEU A 442 -14.79 20.29 -13.34
C LEU A 442 -15.24 18.85 -13.13
N ILE A 443 -14.48 18.13 -12.33
CA ILE A 443 -14.87 16.85 -11.74
C ILE A 443 -14.76 16.98 -10.22
N GLY A 444 -15.86 16.65 -9.51
CA GLY A 444 -15.92 16.66 -8.06
C GLY A 444 -16.17 15.25 -7.51
N LEU A 445 -15.39 14.84 -6.52
CA LEU A 445 -15.54 13.55 -5.85
C LEU A 445 -16.16 13.72 -4.46
N SER A 446 -17.19 12.94 -4.14
CA SER A 446 -17.89 13.00 -2.86
C SER A 446 -18.20 11.62 -2.31
N GLN A 447 -18.17 11.52 -0.99
CA GLN A 447 -18.57 10.31 -0.24
C GLN A 447 -19.73 10.57 0.72
N SER A 448 -20.60 11.54 0.44
CA SER A 448 -21.69 11.94 1.33
C SER A 448 -22.56 10.75 1.78
N THR A 449 -22.96 9.88 0.85
CA THR A 449 -23.76 8.68 1.16
C THR A 449 -23.02 7.67 2.04
N TYR A 450 -21.71 7.50 1.83
CA TYR A 450 -20.88 6.64 2.68
C TYR A 450 -20.77 7.20 4.10
N LEU A 451 -20.56 8.50 4.24
CA LEU A 451 -20.50 9.18 5.53
C LEU A 451 -21.82 9.05 6.31
N ASP A 452 -22.98 9.13 5.65
CA ASP A 452 -24.29 8.89 6.28
C ASP A 452 -24.40 7.49 6.89
N LYS A 453 -23.90 6.47 6.17
CA LYS A 453 -23.86 5.09 6.68
C LYS A 453 -22.95 4.97 7.92
N ILE A 454 -21.80 5.64 7.92
CA ILE A 454 -20.87 5.66 9.06
C ILE A 454 -21.56 6.23 10.30
N TRP A 455 -22.23 7.39 10.19
CA TRP A 455 -22.88 8.00 11.35
C TRP A 455 -24.02 7.15 11.89
N LYS A 456 -24.82 6.52 11.06
CA LYS A 456 -25.84 5.56 11.49
C LYS A 456 -25.19 4.37 12.23
N LYS A 457 -24.14 3.78 11.66
CA LYS A 457 -23.40 2.65 12.25
C LYS A 457 -22.85 2.95 13.64
N PHE A 458 -22.30 4.14 13.85
CA PHE A 458 -21.72 4.55 15.14
C PHE A 458 -22.68 5.35 16.02
N LYS A 459 -23.99 5.38 15.71
CA LYS A 459 -25.05 6.09 16.46
C LYS A 459 -24.71 7.57 16.67
N MET A 460 -24.13 8.22 15.65
CA MET A 460 -23.73 9.63 15.66
C MET A 460 -24.55 10.50 14.70
N ASP A 461 -25.66 9.99 14.21
CA ASP A 461 -26.60 10.72 13.34
C ASP A 461 -27.16 11.98 14.00
N GLN A 462 -27.37 11.98 15.32
CA GLN A 462 -27.81 13.15 16.11
C GLN A 462 -26.65 13.96 16.73
N ALA A 463 -25.39 13.59 16.49
CA ALA A 463 -24.25 14.31 17.06
C ALA A 463 -24.14 15.74 16.52
N LYS A 464 -23.68 16.68 17.37
CA LYS A 464 -23.38 18.06 16.97
C LYS A 464 -22.25 18.09 15.92
N LYS A 465 -22.32 19.05 14.98
CA LYS A 465 -21.28 19.30 13.98
C LYS A 465 -20.01 19.87 14.64
N GLY A 466 -18.83 19.34 14.31
CA GLY A 466 -17.52 19.81 14.80
C GLY A 466 -16.85 20.76 13.82
N PHE A 467 -15.96 21.61 14.30
CA PHE A 467 -15.25 22.59 13.47
C PHE A 467 -13.87 22.10 13.03
N LEU A 468 -13.19 21.29 13.86
CA LEU A 468 -11.83 20.82 13.65
C LEU A 468 -11.77 19.30 13.81
N PRO A 469 -10.99 18.59 12.98
CA PRO A 469 -10.80 17.15 13.12
C PRO A 469 -9.87 16.81 14.30
N VAL A 470 -8.92 17.71 14.63
CA VAL A 470 -8.03 17.64 15.79
C VAL A 470 -8.32 18.83 16.69
N LEU A 471 -8.60 18.59 17.96
CA LEU A 471 -8.79 19.67 18.91
C LEU A 471 -7.43 20.22 19.34
N GLN A 472 -7.32 21.56 19.38
CA GLN A 472 -6.12 22.25 19.81
C GLN A 472 -5.80 21.91 21.27
N GLY A 473 -4.53 21.60 21.58
CA GLY A 473 -4.06 21.25 22.93
C GLY A 473 -4.30 19.80 23.36
N VAL A 474 -5.04 18.99 22.58
CA VAL A 474 -5.21 17.56 22.86
C VAL A 474 -4.04 16.78 22.29
N LYS A 475 -3.20 16.20 23.17
CA LYS A 475 -2.14 15.27 22.81
C LYS A 475 -2.57 13.85 23.18
N LEU A 476 -2.60 12.97 22.18
CA LEU A 476 -2.87 11.54 22.39
C LEU A 476 -1.58 10.82 22.74
N SER A 477 -1.61 9.96 23.78
CA SER A 477 -0.44 9.20 24.22
C SER A 477 -0.83 7.82 24.77
N LYS A 478 0.15 6.93 24.90
CA LYS A 478 -0.03 5.61 25.51
C LYS A 478 -0.43 5.67 26.99
N THR A 479 -0.16 6.78 27.68
CA THR A 479 -0.57 6.96 29.09
C THR A 479 -2.08 7.02 29.27
N GLN A 480 -2.83 7.31 28.19
CA GLN A 480 -4.29 7.33 28.17
C GLN A 480 -4.91 5.96 27.83
N CYS A 481 -4.08 4.93 27.61
CA CYS A 481 -4.56 3.57 27.39
C CYS A 481 -5.07 2.94 28.69
N PRO A 482 -6.12 2.10 28.64
CA PRO A 482 -6.65 1.39 29.79
C PRO A 482 -5.59 0.55 30.52
N THR A 483 -5.38 0.81 31.80
CA THR A 483 -4.45 0.06 32.65
C THR A 483 -5.19 -0.83 33.64
N THR A 484 -6.37 -0.42 34.11
CA THR A 484 -7.19 -1.18 35.06
C THR A 484 -8.17 -2.11 34.34
N ALA A 485 -8.71 -3.10 35.07
CA ALA A 485 -9.75 -3.99 34.56
C ALA A 485 -11.05 -3.22 34.25
N GLU A 486 -11.38 -2.22 35.10
CA GLU A 486 -12.56 -1.36 34.92
C GLU A 486 -12.46 -0.53 33.64
N ASP A 487 -11.32 0.11 33.39
CA ASP A 487 -11.10 0.88 32.16
C ASP A 487 -11.23 0.02 30.89
N ARG A 488 -10.72 -1.23 30.95
CA ARG A 488 -10.83 -2.16 29.83
C ARG A 488 -12.27 -2.59 29.59
N GLU A 489 -13.03 -2.85 30.64
CA GLU A 489 -14.45 -3.22 30.52
C GLU A 489 -15.26 -2.05 29.93
N ASN A 490 -15.00 -0.80 30.34
CA ASN A 490 -15.63 0.40 29.78
C ASN A 490 -15.35 0.60 28.27
N MET A 491 -14.22 0.10 27.77
CA MET A 491 -13.84 0.22 26.37
C MET A 491 -14.16 -1.02 25.52
N LYS A 492 -14.59 -2.11 26.11
CA LYS A 492 -14.80 -3.41 25.46
C LYS A 492 -15.79 -3.35 24.29
N ASP A 493 -16.92 -2.66 24.48
CA ASP A 493 -17.98 -2.56 23.48
C ASP A 493 -17.80 -1.35 22.54
N VAL A 494 -16.72 -0.59 22.70
CA VAL A 494 -16.44 0.56 21.84
C VAL A 494 -15.84 0.08 20.51
N PRO A 495 -16.51 0.30 19.37
CA PRO A 495 -16.05 -0.19 18.08
C PRO A 495 -14.92 0.68 17.50
N TYR A 496 -13.83 0.86 18.28
CA TYR A 496 -12.75 1.79 17.95
C TYR A 496 -12.07 1.46 16.61
N ALA A 497 -11.58 0.23 16.45
CA ALA A 497 -10.90 -0.20 15.22
C ALA A 497 -11.81 -0.09 14.00
N SER A 498 -13.09 -0.45 14.14
CA SER A 498 -14.08 -0.31 13.07
C SER A 498 -14.33 1.16 12.68
N ALA A 499 -14.34 2.08 13.65
CA ALA A 499 -14.50 3.51 13.38
C ALA A 499 -13.25 4.08 12.68
N ILE A 500 -12.05 3.74 13.17
CA ILE A 500 -10.78 4.10 12.51
C ILE A 500 -10.75 3.62 11.06
N GLY A 501 -11.04 2.34 10.80
CA GLY A 501 -11.06 1.79 9.45
C GLY A 501 -12.08 2.48 8.54
N SER A 502 -13.27 2.80 9.05
CA SER A 502 -14.30 3.52 8.28
C SER A 502 -13.87 4.95 7.91
N ILE A 503 -13.27 5.68 8.86
CA ILE A 503 -12.75 7.03 8.61
C ILE A 503 -11.52 6.99 7.70
N MET A 504 -10.65 5.98 7.84
CA MET A 504 -9.46 5.79 7.00
C MET A 504 -9.85 5.61 5.54
N TYR A 505 -10.90 4.84 5.26
CA TYR A 505 -11.42 4.72 3.90
C TYR A 505 -11.90 6.08 3.34
N ALA A 506 -12.66 6.86 4.13
CA ALA A 506 -13.06 8.21 3.71
C ALA A 506 -11.85 9.10 3.43
N MET A 507 -10.84 9.06 4.29
CA MET A 507 -9.59 9.80 4.17
C MET A 507 -8.83 9.41 2.89
N LEU A 508 -8.65 8.12 2.64
CA LEU A 508 -7.91 7.63 1.47
C LEU A 508 -8.59 7.98 0.14
N CYS A 509 -9.93 8.06 0.12
CA CYS A 509 -10.68 8.30 -1.11
C CYS A 509 -10.77 9.79 -1.48
N THR A 510 -11.27 10.64 -0.56
CA THR A 510 -11.65 12.03 -0.90
C THR A 510 -11.36 13.06 0.19
N ARG A 511 -10.84 12.66 1.37
CA ARG A 511 -10.75 13.54 2.54
C ARG A 511 -9.31 13.69 3.06
N PRO A 512 -8.43 14.37 2.32
CA PRO A 512 -7.06 14.68 2.77
C PRO A 512 -7.02 15.47 4.08
N ASP A 513 -8.01 16.28 4.34
CA ASP A 513 -8.16 17.17 5.49
C ASP A 513 -8.25 16.45 6.85
N VAL A 514 -8.59 15.16 6.88
CA VAL A 514 -8.57 14.35 8.11
C VAL A 514 -7.35 13.41 8.22
N CYS A 515 -6.41 13.49 7.29
CA CYS A 515 -5.26 12.59 7.21
C CYS A 515 -4.42 12.62 8.49
N LEU A 516 -4.07 13.81 8.99
CA LEU A 516 -3.34 13.98 10.25
C LEU A 516 -4.12 13.38 11.43
N ALA A 517 -5.41 13.71 11.53
CA ALA A 517 -6.26 13.30 12.66
C ALA A 517 -6.37 11.77 12.77
N ILE A 518 -6.61 11.10 11.63
CA ILE A 518 -6.72 9.64 11.60
C ILE A 518 -5.37 8.96 11.82
N SER A 519 -4.28 9.55 11.33
CA SER A 519 -2.93 9.06 11.57
C SER A 519 -2.52 9.14 13.04
N LEU A 520 -3.00 10.16 13.79
CA LEU A 520 -2.79 10.28 15.24
C LEU A 520 -3.64 9.25 16.01
N ALA A 521 -4.94 9.18 15.75
CA ALA A 521 -5.85 8.28 16.44
C ALA A 521 -5.60 6.80 16.12
N GLY A 522 -5.26 6.46 14.88
CA GLY A 522 -5.05 5.09 14.40
C GLY A 522 -3.96 4.30 15.14
N ARG A 523 -3.04 4.98 15.83
CA ARG A 523 -1.94 4.36 16.58
C ARG A 523 -2.37 3.56 17.82
N TYR A 524 -3.54 3.84 18.33
CA TYR A 524 -4.02 3.28 19.61
C TYR A 524 -5.06 2.17 19.43
N GLN A 525 -5.17 1.59 18.23
CA GLN A 525 -6.19 0.57 17.91
C GLN A 525 -6.10 -0.70 18.76
N SER A 526 -4.90 -1.07 19.21
CA SER A 526 -4.68 -2.28 20.02
C SER A 526 -5.14 -2.15 21.46
N ASN A 527 -5.16 -0.92 22.03
CA ASN A 527 -5.58 -0.66 23.41
C ASN A 527 -6.08 0.78 23.56
N PRO A 528 -7.24 1.14 22.95
CA PRO A 528 -7.75 2.51 22.96
C PRO A 528 -8.37 2.88 24.32
N GLY A 529 -8.12 4.11 24.81
CA GLY A 529 -8.78 4.69 25.97
C GLY A 529 -9.90 5.66 25.59
N VAL A 530 -10.57 6.20 26.59
CA VAL A 530 -11.72 7.12 26.45
C VAL A 530 -11.35 8.39 25.68
N ASP A 531 -10.15 8.93 25.91
CA ASP A 531 -9.67 10.13 25.21
C ASP A 531 -9.41 9.85 23.74
N HIS A 532 -8.85 8.67 23.42
CA HIS A 532 -8.69 8.21 22.05
C HIS A 532 -10.04 8.11 21.32
N TRP A 533 -11.06 7.54 22.00
CA TRP A 533 -12.42 7.48 21.45
C TRP A 533 -13.05 8.86 21.26
N THR A 534 -12.78 9.77 22.19
CA THR A 534 -13.24 11.16 22.07
C THR A 534 -12.61 11.86 20.86
N ALA A 535 -11.33 11.62 20.58
CA ALA A 535 -10.68 12.12 19.38
C ALA A 535 -11.34 11.57 18.09
N VAL A 536 -11.64 10.27 18.03
CA VAL A 536 -12.35 9.66 16.89
C VAL A 536 -13.74 10.28 16.71
N LYS A 537 -14.49 10.47 17.79
CA LYS A 537 -15.79 11.16 17.75
C LYS A 537 -15.68 12.59 17.21
N ASN A 538 -14.59 13.30 17.49
CA ASN A 538 -14.37 14.66 16.97
C ASN A 538 -14.11 14.65 15.47
N ILE A 539 -13.35 13.67 14.95
CA ILE A 539 -13.19 13.48 13.50
C ILE A 539 -14.55 13.26 12.83
N LEU A 540 -15.39 12.38 13.41
CA LEU A 540 -16.74 12.11 12.87
C LEU A 540 -17.64 13.36 12.88
N LYS A 541 -17.57 14.21 13.95
CA LYS A 541 -18.30 15.48 14.03
C LYS A 541 -17.81 16.49 12.99
N TYR A 542 -16.50 16.53 12.71
CA TYR A 542 -15.93 17.37 11.66
C TYR A 542 -16.39 16.92 10.27
N LEU A 543 -16.29 15.63 9.99
CA LEU A 543 -16.81 15.04 8.76
C LEU A 543 -18.30 15.35 8.55
N LYS A 544 -19.11 15.34 9.62
CA LYS A 544 -20.53 15.71 9.57
C LYS A 544 -20.76 17.16 9.18
N ARG A 545 -19.89 18.08 9.59
CA ARG A 545 -19.96 19.49 9.18
C ARG A 545 -19.63 19.67 7.71
N THR A 546 -18.63 18.92 7.23
CA THR A 546 -18.04 19.04 5.90
C THR A 546 -18.51 17.95 4.93
N LYS A 547 -19.67 17.33 5.21
CA LYS A 547 -20.23 16.23 4.43
C LYS A 547 -20.42 16.55 2.95
N ASP A 548 -20.87 17.79 2.69
CA ASP A 548 -21.25 18.24 1.35
C ASP A 548 -20.07 18.83 0.56
N MET A 549 -18.85 18.74 1.10
CA MET A 549 -17.64 19.16 0.39
C MET A 549 -17.21 18.10 -0.61
N PHE A 550 -16.70 18.57 -1.74
CA PHE A 550 -16.13 17.76 -2.81
C PHE A 550 -14.61 17.94 -2.87
N LEU A 551 -13.90 16.86 -3.22
CA LEU A 551 -12.55 16.97 -3.75
C LEU A 551 -12.69 17.30 -5.24
N VAL A 552 -12.23 18.47 -5.66
CA VAL A 552 -12.51 19.01 -7.00
C VAL A 552 -11.24 19.06 -7.83
N TYR A 553 -11.32 18.68 -9.10
CA TYR A 553 -10.32 18.82 -10.13
C TYR A 553 -10.84 19.74 -11.22
N GLY A 554 -10.06 20.75 -11.60
CA GLY A 554 -10.37 21.70 -12.65
C GLY A 554 -9.98 23.13 -12.28
N GLY A 555 -9.93 24.00 -13.30
CA GLY A 555 -9.64 25.41 -13.14
C GLY A 555 -8.20 25.83 -13.41
N ASP A 556 -7.25 24.91 -13.50
CA ASP A 556 -5.88 25.23 -13.88
C ASP A 556 -5.76 25.46 -15.38
N LYS A 557 -4.86 26.38 -15.77
CA LYS A 557 -4.54 26.66 -17.17
C LYS A 557 -3.55 25.65 -17.76
N GLU A 558 -2.73 25.08 -16.91
CA GLU A 558 -1.69 24.10 -17.25
C GLU A 558 -1.77 22.92 -16.30
N LEU A 559 -1.47 21.73 -16.83
CA LEU A 559 -1.51 20.50 -16.05
C LEU A 559 -0.14 20.26 -15.40
N ILE A 560 0.08 20.93 -14.26
CA ILE A 560 1.33 20.87 -13.49
C ILE A 560 1.08 20.15 -12.16
N VAL A 561 2.01 19.27 -11.81
CA VAL A 561 2.04 18.65 -10.49
C VAL A 561 2.73 19.59 -9.50
N ASN A 562 2.02 19.96 -8.44
CA ASN A 562 2.60 20.72 -7.33
C ASN A 562 2.67 19.84 -6.09
N GLY A 563 3.85 19.75 -5.47
CA GLY A 563 4.08 19.03 -4.22
C GLY A 563 4.33 19.98 -3.06
N TYR A 564 3.69 19.72 -1.93
CA TYR A 564 3.88 20.43 -0.67
C TYR A 564 4.26 19.41 0.39
N VAL A 565 5.28 19.73 1.18
CA VAL A 565 5.79 18.88 2.25
C VAL A 565 6.05 19.70 3.50
N ASP A 566 5.83 19.08 4.66
CA ASP A 566 6.04 19.71 5.96
C ASP A 566 6.40 18.62 7.00
N ALA A 567 7.17 18.99 8.02
CA ALA A 567 7.46 18.14 9.15
C ALA A 567 7.15 18.81 10.48
N SER A 568 6.50 18.06 11.37
CA SER A 568 6.31 18.49 12.76
C SER A 568 7.38 17.87 13.64
N PHE A 569 8.37 18.67 14.06
CA PHE A 569 9.50 18.21 14.87
C PHE A 569 9.07 17.83 16.28
N ASP A 570 9.54 16.68 16.79
CA ASP A 570 9.38 16.18 18.18
C ASP A 570 7.94 16.27 18.71
N THR A 571 6.97 15.91 17.88
CA THR A 571 5.54 16.06 18.23
C THR A 571 4.92 14.84 18.90
N ASP A 572 5.61 13.69 18.86
CA ASP A 572 5.09 12.46 19.45
C ASP A 572 5.43 12.36 20.95
N PRO A 573 4.43 12.39 21.86
CA PRO A 573 4.70 12.34 23.29
C PRO A 573 5.19 10.97 23.78
N ASP A 574 5.05 9.90 22.98
CA ASP A 574 5.42 8.54 23.40
C ASP A 574 6.89 8.20 23.08
N ASP A 575 7.50 8.80 22.06
CA ASP A 575 8.85 8.45 21.61
C ASP A 575 9.61 9.59 20.90
N SER A 576 9.17 10.84 21.09
CA SER A 576 9.81 12.07 20.56
C SER A 576 10.09 12.04 19.06
N LYS A 577 9.35 11.23 18.29
CA LYS A 577 9.49 11.19 16.84
C LYS A 577 8.75 12.30 16.16
N SER A 578 9.37 12.81 15.12
CA SER A 578 8.77 13.80 14.21
C SER A 578 7.73 13.16 13.29
N ARG A 579 6.93 13.98 12.66
CA ARG A 579 5.91 13.55 11.73
C ARG A 579 6.12 14.18 10.36
N THR A 580 6.00 13.38 9.32
CA THR A 580 5.99 13.81 7.93
C THR A 580 4.55 14.01 7.44
N GLY A 581 4.31 15.07 6.70
CA GLY A 581 3.11 15.31 5.91
C GLY A 581 3.47 15.77 4.50
N TYR A 582 2.76 15.25 3.48
CA TYR A 582 2.85 15.78 2.14
C TYR A 582 1.49 15.76 1.43
N VAL A 583 1.34 16.64 0.46
CA VAL A 583 0.22 16.65 -0.48
C VAL A 583 0.71 17.03 -1.87
N PHE A 584 0.28 16.24 -2.87
CA PHE A 584 0.49 16.55 -4.27
C PHE A 584 -0.86 16.92 -4.90
N THR A 585 -0.85 17.98 -5.70
CA THR A 585 -2.02 18.48 -6.43
C THR A 585 -1.79 18.41 -7.92
N LEU A 586 -2.87 18.20 -8.67
CA LEU A 586 -2.91 18.22 -10.13
C LEU A 586 -4.27 18.79 -10.56
N ASN A 587 -4.26 19.72 -11.51
CA ASN A 587 -5.48 20.40 -11.97
C ASN A 587 -6.31 20.96 -10.81
N GLY A 588 -5.67 21.67 -9.87
CA GLY A 588 -6.30 22.36 -8.74
C GLY A 588 -6.74 21.46 -7.58
N GLY A 589 -6.69 20.13 -7.71
CA GLY A 589 -7.13 19.18 -6.69
C GLY A 589 -6.03 18.27 -6.15
N ALA A 590 -6.17 17.82 -4.89
CA ALA A 590 -5.23 16.88 -4.29
C ALA A 590 -5.36 15.48 -4.94
N VAL A 591 -4.25 14.91 -5.42
CA VAL A 591 -4.19 13.56 -6.04
C VAL A 591 -3.48 12.54 -5.17
N SER A 592 -2.49 12.96 -4.37
CA SER A 592 -1.81 12.11 -3.40
C SER A 592 -1.54 12.89 -2.12
N TRP A 593 -1.66 12.23 -0.95
CA TRP A 593 -1.38 12.81 0.35
C TRP A 593 -1.06 11.74 1.37
N CYS A 594 -0.28 12.12 2.37
CA CYS A 594 0.05 11.24 3.48
C CYS A 594 0.36 12.04 4.74
N SER A 595 0.16 11.43 5.90
CA SER A 595 0.68 11.89 7.17
C SER A 595 1.07 10.68 8.01
N PHE A 596 2.34 10.57 8.39
CA PHE A 596 2.86 9.45 9.16
C PHE A 596 3.99 9.87 10.09
N LYS A 597 4.24 9.05 11.09
CA LYS A 597 5.34 9.24 12.03
C LYS A 597 6.64 8.78 11.38
N GLN A 598 7.69 9.57 11.49
CA GLN A 598 9.02 9.21 10.97
C GLN A 598 9.55 7.95 11.65
N SER A 599 10.28 7.14 10.92
CA SER A 599 10.84 5.87 11.43
C SER A 599 11.98 6.10 12.43
N VAL A 600 12.69 7.21 12.31
CA VAL A 600 13.82 7.64 13.14
C VAL A 600 13.46 8.87 13.96
N VAL A 601 14.21 9.13 15.03
CA VAL A 601 14.14 10.40 15.78
C VAL A 601 15.06 11.38 15.09
N ALA A 602 14.53 12.52 14.67
CA ALA A 602 15.31 13.61 14.11
C ALA A 602 15.97 14.40 15.26
N GLY A 603 17.24 14.76 15.11
CA GLY A 603 17.99 15.55 16.08
C GLY A 603 17.78 17.06 15.97
N SER A 604 17.05 17.51 14.93
CA SER A 604 16.74 18.91 14.69
C SER A 604 15.51 19.06 13.78
N THR A 605 14.92 20.25 13.76
CA THR A 605 13.85 20.59 12.81
C THR A 605 14.31 20.42 11.37
N CYS A 606 15.53 20.84 11.04
CA CYS A 606 16.11 20.70 9.71
C CYS A 606 16.23 19.24 9.27
N GLU A 607 16.61 18.34 10.16
CA GLU A 607 16.67 16.90 9.86
C GLU A 607 15.28 16.31 9.65
N ALA A 608 14.29 16.73 10.47
CA ALA A 608 12.90 16.30 10.29
C ALA A 608 12.33 16.74 8.93
N GLU A 609 12.60 17.98 8.51
CA GLU A 609 12.18 18.51 7.20
C GLU A 609 12.89 17.76 6.06
N TYR A 610 14.18 17.47 6.21
CA TYR A 610 14.94 16.72 5.22
C TYR A 610 14.40 15.30 5.01
N ILE A 611 14.06 14.62 6.10
CA ILE A 611 13.42 13.28 6.04
C ILE A 611 12.08 13.39 5.33
N ALA A 612 11.27 14.40 5.67
CA ALA A 612 9.98 14.60 5.04
C ALA A 612 10.11 14.89 3.54
N ALA A 613 11.04 15.74 3.14
CA ALA A 613 11.32 16.05 1.74
C ALA A 613 11.78 14.80 0.96
N SER A 614 12.62 13.95 1.56
CA SER A 614 13.07 12.69 0.95
C SER A 614 11.91 11.72 0.69
N GLU A 615 10.99 11.58 1.64
CA GLU A 615 9.81 10.72 1.48
C GLU A 615 8.84 11.27 0.41
N ALA A 616 8.63 12.59 0.40
CA ALA A 616 7.81 13.23 -0.63
C ALA A 616 8.46 13.13 -2.03
N ALA A 617 9.79 13.24 -2.12
CA ALA A 617 10.51 13.11 -3.39
C ALA A 617 10.32 11.72 -4.02
N ASN A 618 10.30 10.64 -3.23
CA ASN A 618 10.01 9.30 -3.73
C ASN A 618 8.63 9.22 -4.40
N GLU A 619 7.61 9.84 -3.78
CA GLU A 619 6.27 9.93 -4.36
C GLU A 619 6.25 10.79 -5.62
N GLY A 620 6.99 11.92 -5.62
CA GLY A 620 7.12 12.80 -6.78
C GLY A 620 7.78 12.11 -7.98
N VAL A 621 8.83 11.33 -7.75
CA VAL A 621 9.50 10.55 -8.81
C VAL A 621 8.55 9.54 -9.44
N TRP A 622 7.84 8.75 -8.61
CA TRP A 622 6.84 7.81 -9.11
C TRP A 622 5.76 8.53 -9.95
N MET A 623 5.26 9.66 -9.45
CA MET A 623 4.21 10.44 -10.13
C MET A 623 4.71 10.99 -11.47
N LYS A 624 5.96 11.47 -11.51
CA LYS A 624 6.60 11.91 -12.73
C LYS A 624 6.68 10.80 -13.78
N GLU A 625 7.18 9.64 -13.39
CA GLU A 625 7.34 8.50 -14.30
C GLU A 625 5.97 8.01 -14.81
N PHE A 626 4.98 7.87 -13.91
CA PHE A 626 3.63 7.46 -14.26
C PHE A 626 2.96 8.44 -15.25
N ILE A 627 2.96 9.73 -14.95
CA ILE A 627 2.34 10.75 -15.80
C ILE A 627 3.06 10.87 -17.15
N SER A 628 4.40 10.79 -17.16
CA SER A 628 5.19 10.81 -18.40
C SER A 628 4.87 9.61 -19.29
N ASP A 629 4.72 8.42 -18.69
CA ASP A 629 4.34 7.22 -19.44
C ASP A 629 2.93 7.30 -20.04
N LEU A 630 1.99 8.01 -19.41
CA LEU A 630 0.65 8.24 -19.99
C LEU A 630 0.74 8.95 -21.35
N GLY A 631 1.74 9.82 -21.56
CA GLY A 631 2.01 10.48 -22.83
C GLY A 631 1.01 11.56 -23.23
N VAL A 632 0.19 12.03 -22.28
CA VAL A 632 -0.84 13.07 -22.53
C VAL A 632 -0.45 14.45 -22.04
N ILE A 633 0.68 14.57 -21.34
CA ILE A 633 1.20 15.86 -20.84
C ILE A 633 2.51 16.13 -21.55
N PRO A 634 2.58 17.10 -22.48
CA PRO A 634 3.83 17.54 -23.05
C PRO A 634 4.62 18.27 -21.95
N SER A 635 5.74 17.73 -21.52
CA SER A 635 6.67 18.39 -20.59
C SER A 635 6.10 18.78 -19.21
N ALA A 636 5.29 17.93 -18.59
CA ALA A 636 4.92 18.16 -17.20
C ALA A 636 6.08 17.80 -16.27
N LEU A 637 7.20 18.63 -16.29
CA LEU A 637 8.13 18.62 -15.14
C LEU A 637 9.40 19.37 -15.49
#